data_4b821059a14f2276f191129f1c759d5f
#
_entry.id   4b821059a14f2276f191129f1c759d5f
#
_cell.length_a   1.000
_cell.length_b   1.000
_cell.length_c   1.000
_cell.angle_alpha   90.00
_cell.angle_beta   90.00
_cell.angle_gamma   90.00
#
_symmetry.space_group_name_H-M   'P 1'
#
loop_
_entity.id
_entity.type
_entity.pdbx_description
1 polymer ?
#
loop_
_entity_poly.entity_id
_entity_poly.type
_entity_poly.pdbx_seq_one_letter_code
_entity_poly.pdbx_strand_id
1 'polypeptide(L)'
;MKFLRSKILFGKQGRFPRSCLPLFPFRLSLFSLFLFITSVAACAADKGAVLLKNLKAGNYDFFLKADNAAYRSVKMMGRGSAYYVGLHLKRAGYEQAARFYFDLGEKQYEAPLNRLCREELYATGAPADRLQSVQKRLQELAGTPTAFGQEDPTQAEKERLSLLKIRLLLQMGAYDNITQAPETLYLTGPLTAELVDAFPHFGKDLPPFLYKLAEARIAVFEKRYTGAWSSIQEAFGIEHTFAGLASPALLSDIGKAGVYGAENSAEAAAFFEDFAAQVRVAVSNRQLSDIDAHRCLFYTLFYEARCRAKIGGAAQREQAVKLFLQAAELADAASDFDSAMWYYLDTMRMLGLSRYLKALADTAARWKNPAWYADLVQSLRAQLTAAKDWKNLETLHTVLAKTTLPEQRAAVAYTLACAGQLPRDRTARLLQEAAGESHDTLYYRILGTYRLGGAQLLEDSFNFHSASNGQTQSGRRTQSPGTQAQAGESHTQADAGKAQTSTFSPQEARTYIDGLLHFGLYDMVYPRIVAVYPSISAEEALQIARTLASEGRYADSIRVIRFSLKNQEDAATKEQLELLYPRPWGELVSKYAAEYGLPEYLLYALIRSESFFQHQVVSGAGAIGLTQLMPATAADIAKKLKVADYSLTDPEINIRFGAYYLAEMIRRSDNRIMPACFAYNAGISRVRGWQKKAQGLPEDLFLESLEYAETRDYGRKLLSAATVYGVLYYSEEPEDIVRLFFKELL
;
A
#
# COMPACT_ATOMS: atom_id res chain seq x y z
N MET A 1 21.08 39.64 13.89
CA MET A 1 21.76 40.57 14.80
C MET A 1 23.28 40.67 14.56
N LYS A 2 23.77 40.57 13.32
CA LYS A 2 25.21 40.70 12.99
C LYS A 2 25.49 41.58 11.74
N PHE A 3 24.57 42.47 11.36
CA PHE A 3 24.76 43.29 10.16
C PHE A 3 24.53 44.82 10.38
N LEU A 4 24.54 45.28 11.64
CA LEU A 4 24.37 46.72 11.97
C LEU A 4 25.44 47.25 12.91
N ARG A 5 26.70 46.77 12.76
CA ARG A 5 27.88 47.29 13.51
C ARG A 5 29.04 47.58 12.61
N SER A 6 28.85 48.38 11.59
CA SER A 6 30.03 49.00 10.92
C SER A 6 29.57 50.19 10.08
N LYS A 7 29.47 51.36 10.67
CA LYS A 7 29.69 52.66 10.05
C LYS A 7 29.24 53.80 10.97
N ILE A 8 29.94 54.00 12.05
CA ILE A 8 30.07 55.36 12.66
C ILE A 8 31.52 55.41 13.17
N LEU A 9 32.44 55.97 12.39
CA LEU A 9 33.71 56.46 12.83
C LEU A 9 33.89 57.88 12.36
N PHE A 10 33.80 58.75 13.32
CA PHE A 10 34.46 60.04 13.52
C PHE A 10 35.27 60.67 12.38
N GLY A 11 34.88 61.89 12.03
CA GLY A 11 35.74 62.88 11.44
C GLY A 11 35.56 64.22 12.20
N LYS A 12 36.66 64.80 12.66
CA LYS A 12 36.80 65.93 13.58
C LYS A 12 36.63 67.32 12.92
N GLN A 13 36.16 68.29 13.77
CA GLN A 13 36.47 69.73 13.85
C GLN A 13 35.68 70.70 12.96
N GLY A 14 34.97 71.62 13.68
CA GLY A 14 34.46 72.89 13.17
C GLY A 14 33.60 73.60 14.25
N ARG A 15 34.10 74.75 14.77
CA ARG A 15 33.52 75.53 15.89
C ARG A 15 32.30 76.39 15.50
N PHE A 16 31.25 76.42 16.37
CA PHE A 16 30.34 77.51 16.82
C PHE A 16 29.23 78.05 15.92
N PRO A 17 28.12 78.67 16.45
CA PRO A 17 27.65 78.87 17.83
C PRO A 17 26.16 78.46 18.13
N ARG A 18 25.78 78.63 19.37
CA ARG A 18 24.49 78.42 20.02
C ARG A 18 23.32 79.15 19.40
N SER A 19 22.21 78.45 19.13
CA SER A 19 20.86 78.95 19.29
C SER A 19 19.93 77.76 19.53
N CYS A 20 19.08 77.91 20.56
CA CYS A 20 18.12 76.92 21.08
C CYS A 20 17.07 76.50 20.04
N LEU A 21 16.90 75.19 19.86
CA LEU A 21 15.60 74.58 19.43
C LEU A 21 15.54 73.12 19.93
N PRO A 22 14.36 72.58 20.26
CA PRO A 22 14.22 71.45 21.21
C PRO A 22 14.49 70.12 20.57
N LEU A 23 15.44 69.36 21.12
CA LEU A 23 15.69 67.95 20.86
C LEU A 23 14.66 67.09 21.61
N PHE A 24 13.45 66.97 21.07
CA PHE A 24 12.49 65.92 21.42
C PHE A 24 11.41 65.90 20.34
N PRO A 25 11.40 64.93 19.44
CA PRO A 25 10.59 63.71 19.50
C PRO A 25 11.07 62.49 18.70
N PHE A 26 12.30 62.41 18.20
CA PHE A 26 12.69 61.35 17.26
C PHE A 26 12.99 59.99 17.93
N ARG A 27 13.26 59.90 19.22
CA ARG A 27 13.45 58.60 19.91
C ARG A 27 12.16 57.93 20.35
N LEU A 28 11.08 58.67 20.58
CA LEU A 28 9.75 58.11 20.90
C LEU A 28 9.07 57.50 19.66
N SER A 29 9.33 58.05 18.46
CA SER A 29 8.69 57.59 17.23
C SER A 29 9.18 56.21 16.78
N LEU A 30 10.47 55.90 16.92
CA LEU A 30 11.07 54.61 16.57
C LEU A 30 10.63 53.53 17.56
N PHE A 31 10.58 53.83 18.86
CA PHE A 31 10.09 52.86 19.87
C PHE A 31 8.60 52.65 19.77
N SER A 32 7.83 53.70 19.49
CA SER A 32 6.39 53.58 19.23
C SER A 32 6.09 52.83 17.92
N LEU A 33 6.91 53.06 16.88
CA LEU A 33 6.79 52.31 15.64
C LEU A 33 7.17 50.84 15.82
N PHE A 34 8.21 50.54 16.62
CA PHE A 34 8.62 49.18 16.96
C PHE A 34 7.52 48.47 17.81
N LEU A 35 6.99 49.13 18.83
CA LEU A 35 5.83 48.65 19.64
C LEU A 35 4.57 48.48 18.79
N PHE A 36 4.31 49.39 17.86
CA PHE A 36 3.18 49.30 16.96
C PHE A 36 3.35 48.12 15.98
N ILE A 37 4.55 47.95 15.37
CA ILE A 37 4.87 46.83 14.49
C ILE A 37 4.78 45.51 15.26
N THR A 38 5.28 45.43 16.49
CA THR A 38 5.20 44.21 17.31
C THR A 38 3.77 43.93 17.76
N SER A 39 2.97 44.94 18.10
CA SER A 39 1.56 44.75 18.47
C SER A 39 0.70 44.36 17.26
N VAL A 40 0.95 44.94 16.09
CA VAL A 40 0.27 44.56 14.84
C VAL A 40 0.65 43.14 14.42
N ALA A 41 1.93 42.76 14.54
CA ALA A 41 2.40 41.43 14.27
C ALA A 41 1.80 40.37 15.26
N ALA A 42 1.72 40.72 16.54
CA ALA A 42 1.07 39.89 17.57
C ALA A 42 -0.44 39.72 17.32
N CYS A 43 -1.14 40.79 16.98
CA CYS A 43 -2.54 40.74 16.63
C CYS A 43 -2.81 39.97 15.33
N ALA A 44 -1.92 40.06 14.35
CA ALA A 44 -2.00 39.26 13.11
C ALA A 44 -1.74 37.76 13.37
N ALA A 45 -0.77 37.43 14.23
CA ALA A 45 -0.48 36.05 14.61
C ALA A 45 -1.65 35.41 15.38
N ASP A 46 -2.27 36.15 16.30
CA ASP A 46 -3.45 35.72 17.04
C ASP A 46 -4.65 35.47 16.11
N LYS A 47 -4.88 36.37 15.16
CA LYS A 47 -5.93 36.21 14.15
C LYS A 47 -5.70 35.01 13.25
N GLY A 48 -4.44 34.74 12.84
CA GLY A 48 -4.06 33.55 12.08
C GLY A 48 -4.31 32.26 12.85
N ALA A 49 -3.97 32.22 14.14
CA ALA A 49 -4.20 31.07 15.01
C ALA A 49 -5.70 30.77 15.20
N VAL A 50 -6.54 31.78 15.35
CA VAL A 50 -8.02 31.64 15.45
C VAL A 50 -8.56 31.06 14.14
N LEU A 51 -8.13 31.55 12.98
CA LEU A 51 -8.55 31.02 11.68
C LEU A 51 -8.12 29.57 11.47
N LEU A 52 -6.90 29.22 11.85
CA LEU A 52 -6.39 27.85 11.78
C LEU A 52 -7.21 26.91 12.67
N LYS A 53 -7.53 27.33 13.89
CA LYS A 53 -8.40 26.57 14.79
C LYS A 53 -9.79 26.33 14.19
N ASN A 54 -10.40 27.35 13.58
CA ASN A 54 -11.68 27.22 12.91
C ASN A 54 -11.61 26.25 11.72
N LEU A 55 -10.57 26.35 10.91
CA LEU A 55 -10.36 25.46 9.77
C LEU A 55 -10.25 23.99 10.21
N LYS A 56 -9.44 23.70 11.22
CA LYS A 56 -9.28 22.36 11.80
C LYS A 56 -10.58 21.82 12.41
N ALA A 57 -11.41 22.71 12.96
CA ALA A 57 -12.72 22.36 13.53
C ALA A 57 -13.83 22.18 12.48
N GLY A 58 -13.55 22.40 11.19
CA GLY A 58 -14.54 22.33 10.13
C GLY A 58 -15.45 23.55 10.01
N ASN A 59 -15.11 24.68 10.64
CA ASN A 59 -15.87 25.92 10.58
C ASN A 59 -15.42 26.74 9.36
N TYR A 60 -16.08 26.58 8.22
CA TYR A 60 -15.63 27.11 6.92
C TYR A 60 -16.21 28.46 6.54
N ASP A 61 -17.21 29.04 7.27
CA ASP A 61 -17.97 30.26 6.90
C ASP A 61 -17.08 31.43 6.46
N PHE A 62 -15.96 31.64 7.15
CA PHE A 62 -15.02 32.70 6.80
C PHE A 62 -14.36 32.43 5.43
N PHE A 63 -13.99 31.17 5.16
CA PHE A 63 -13.24 30.77 3.98
C PHE A 63 -14.14 30.71 2.73
N LEU A 64 -15.44 30.51 2.91
CA LEU A 64 -16.42 30.44 1.82
C LEU A 64 -16.64 31.79 1.12
N LYS A 65 -16.23 32.90 1.71
CA LYS A 65 -16.27 34.20 1.05
C LYS A 65 -15.45 34.27 -0.21
N ALA A 66 -14.36 33.46 -0.28
CA ALA A 66 -13.52 33.28 -1.44
C ALA A 66 -13.19 34.59 -2.16
N ASP A 67 -12.78 35.61 -1.42
CA ASP A 67 -12.44 36.95 -1.91
C ASP A 67 -11.00 37.35 -1.49
N ASN A 68 -10.50 38.44 -2.08
CA ASN A 68 -9.15 38.92 -1.80
C ASN A 68 -8.98 39.40 -0.32
N ALA A 69 -10.03 39.73 0.38
CA ALA A 69 -9.95 40.14 1.79
C ALA A 69 -9.81 38.90 2.68
N ALA A 70 -10.58 37.83 2.39
CA ALA A 70 -10.43 36.54 3.05
C ALA A 70 -9.03 35.96 2.81
N TYR A 71 -8.53 36.00 1.56
CA TYR A 71 -7.20 35.51 1.23
C TYR A 71 -6.08 36.26 1.98
N ARG A 72 -6.16 37.58 2.13
CA ARG A 72 -5.18 38.34 2.93
C ARG A 72 -5.14 37.89 4.38
N SER A 73 -6.29 37.52 4.94
CA SER A 73 -6.36 36.96 6.30
C SER A 73 -5.84 35.51 6.36
N VAL A 74 -6.12 34.70 5.34
CA VAL A 74 -5.60 33.32 5.22
C VAL A 74 -4.08 33.29 5.19
N LYS A 75 -3.41 34.25 4.55
CA LYS A 75 -1.94 34.36 4.57
C LYS A 75 -1.34 34.45 5.97
N MET A 76 -2.10 34.95 6.96
CA MET A 76 -1.66 35.02 8.36
C MET A 76 -1.54 33.66 9.03
N MET A 77 -2.14 32.61 8.46
CA MET A 77 -2.05 31.22 8.96
C MET A 77 -0.74 30.53 8.62
N GLY A 78 0.11 31.14 7.79
CA GLY A 78 1.42 30.60 7.43
C GLY A 78 1.61 30.40 5.92
N ARG A 79 2.83 29.97 5.55
CA ARG A 79 3.17 29.71 4.14
C ARG A 79 2.35 28.58 3.57
N GLY A 80 1.89 28.73 2.33
CA GLY A 80 1.12 27.71 1.64
C GLY A 80 -0.34 27.60 2.09
N SER A 81 -0.80 28.47 2.99
CA SER A 81 -2.14 28.41 3.59
C SER A 81 -3.27 28.28 2.58
N ALA A 82 -3.21 28.98 1.43
CA ALA A 82 -4.25 28.85 0.40
C ALA A 82 -4.38 27.40 -0.12
N TYR A 83 -3.27 26.71 -0.36
CA TYR A 83 -3.31 25.32 -0.79
C TYR A 83 -4.04 24.41 0.23
N TYR A 84 -3.67 24.52 1.50
CA TYR A 84 -4.25 23.68 2.55
C TYR A 84 -5.70 24.06 2.88
N VAL A 85 -6.06 25.35 2.84
CA VAL A 85 -7.46 25.80 2.93
C VAL A 85 -8.27 25.25 1.75
N GLY A 86 -7.74 25.32 0.54
CA GLY A 86 -8.36 24.71 -0.64
C GLY A 86 -8.63 23.22 -0.46
N LEU A 87 -7.68 22.45 0.10
CA LEU A 87 -7.87 21.02 0.39
C LEU A 87 -9.00 20.77 1.40
N HIS A 88 -9.08 21.56 2.47
CA HIS A 88 -10.19 21.46 3.45
C HIS A 88 -11.54 21.72 2.81
N LEU A 89 -11.64 22.80 2.04
CA LEU A 89 -12.89 23.19 1.36
C LEU A 89 -13.32 22.16 0.32
N LYS A 90 -12.38 21.61 -0.46
CA LYS A 90 -12.65 20.55 -1.42
C LYS A 90 -13.22 19.31 -0.73
N ARG A 91 -12.62 18.87 0.37
CA ARG A 91 -13.09 17.73 1.16
C ARG A 91 -14.48 17.94 1.75
N ALA A 92 -14.81 19.18 2.09
CA ALA A 92 -16.12 19.56 2.60
C ALA A 92 -17.15 19.76 1.47
N GLY A 93 -16.81 19.57 0.20
CA GLY A 93 -17.69 19.73 -0.95
C GLY A 93 -17.82 21.16 -1.48
N TYR A 94 -17.04 22.11 -0.96
CA TYR A 94 -17.08 23.53 -1.38
C TYR A 94 -16.09 23.78 -2.55
N GLU A 95 -16.31 23.11 -3.66
CA GLU A 95 -15.36 23.05 -4.78
C GLU A 95 -15.04 24.42 -5.41
N GLN A 96 -16.04 25.32 -5.57
CA GLN A 96 -15.80 26.64 -6.14
C GLN A 96 -14.92 27.51 -5.23
N ALA A 97 -15.17 27.49 -3.92
CA ALA A 97 -14.33 28.20 -2.96
C ALA A 97 -12.91 27.60 -2.92
N ALA A 98 -12.79 26.27 -2.97
CA ALA A 98 -11.50 25.58 -3.06
C ALA A 98 -10.70 26.01 -4.29
N ARG A 99 -11.34 26.08 -5.47
CA ARG A 99 -10.70 26.54 -6.72
C ARG A 99 -10.15 27.95 -6.60
N PHE A 100 -10.87 28.87 -5.96
CA PHE A 100 -10.38 30.23 -5.73
C PHE A 100 -9.03 30.24 -4.99
N TYR A 101 -8.89 29.42 -3.94
CA TYR A 101 -7.64 29.33 -3.18
C TYR A 101 -6.52 28.62 -3.96
N PHE A 102 -6.85 27.61 -4.74
CA PHE A 102 -5.87 26.94 -5.61
C PHE A 102 -5.36 27.85 -6.73
N ASP A 103 -6.24 28.63 -7.39
CA ASP A 103 -5.86 29.60 -8.42
C ASP A 103 -4.93 30.68 -7.87
N LEU A 104 -5.21 31.17 -6.68
CA LEU A 104 -4.33 32.11 -6.00
C LEU A 104 -2.97 31.49 -5.62
N GLY A 105 -2.99 30.25 -5.14
CA GLY A 105 -1.78 29.54 -4.78
C GLY A 105 -0.90 29.22 -6.01
N GLU A 106 -1.49 28.83 -7.14
CA GLU A 106 -0.77 28.64 -8.40
C GLU A 106 -0.02 29.91 -8.81
N LYS A 107 -0.66 31.07 -8.71
CA LYS A 107 -0.12 32.37 -9.13
C LYS A 107 0.90 32.98 -8.18
N GLN A 108 0.83 32.65 -6.89
CA GLN A 108 1.58 33.37 -5.84
C GLN A 108 2.62 32.55 -5.10
N TYR A 109 2.59 31.22 -5.21
CA TYR A 109 3.57 30.36 -4.57
C TYR A 109 4.67 29.94 -5.54
N GLU A 110 5.81 29.61 -4.96
CA GLU A 110 6.91 28.94 -5.64
C GLU A 110 6.69 27.42 -5.61
N ALA A 111 7.49 26.67 -6.37
CA ALA A 111 7.48 25.22 -6.30
C ALA A 111 7.80 24.75 -4.86
N PRO A 112 7.19 23.64 -4.41
CA PRO A 112 6.29 22.76 -5.14
C PRO A 112 4.80 23.18 -5.05
N LEU A 113 4.45 24.13 -4.19
CA LEU A 113 3.04 24.45 -3.88
C LEU A 113 2.26 25.00 -5.06
N ASN A 114 2.88 25.80 -5.93
CA ASN A 114 2.21 26.28 -7.15
C ASN A 114 1.82 25.14 -8.07
N ARG A 115 2.69 24.11 -8.23
CA ARG A 115 2.43 22.91 -9.01
C ARG A 115 1.32 22.07 -8.38
N LEU A 116 1.34 21.90 -7.06
CA LEU A 116 0.27 21.20 -6.34
C LEU A 116 -1.07 21.89 -6.49
N CYS A 117 -1.12 23.22 -6.39
CA CYS A 117 -2.33 24.01 -6.65
C CYS A 117 -2.85 23.80 -8.07
N ARG A 118 -1.97 23.75 -9.06
CA ARG A 118 -2.31 23.49 -10.47
C ARG A 118 -2.92 22.10 -10.64
N GLU A 119 -2.34 21.05 -10.05
CA GLU A 119 -2.90 19.70 -10.09
C GLU A 119 -4.29 19.64 -9.46
N GLU A 120 -4.51 20.36 -8.36
CA GLU A 120 -5.83 20.45 -7.75
C GLU A 120 -6.86 21.19 -8.62
N LEU A 121 -6.44 22.16 -9.42
CA LEU A 121 -7.33 22.83 -10.40
C LEU A 121 -7.82 21.88 -11.50
N TYR A 122 -7.04 20.84 -11.85
CA TYR A 122 -7.47 19.81 -12.80
C TYR A 122 -8.48 18.83 -12.19
N ALA A 123 -8.53 18.72 -10.87
CA ALA A 123 -9.32 17.74 -10.14
C ALA A 123 -10.50 18.33 -9.35
N THR A 124 -10.71 19.66 -9.39
CA THR A 124 -11.68 20.35 -8.52
C THR A 124 -12.60 21.23 -9.35
N GLY A 125 -13.89 21.21 -9.08
CA GLY A 125 -14.91 22.05 -9.73
C GLY A 125 -15.63 21.35 -10.90
N ALA A 126 -16.48 22.10 -11.57
CA ALA A 126 -17.23 21.59 -12.71
C ALA A 126 -16.30 21.13 -13.86
N PRO A 127 -16.72 20.14 -14.66
CA PRO A 127 -15.89 19.64 -15.76
C PRO A 127 -15.40 20.74 -16.73
N ALA A 128 -16.21 21.77 -16.99
CA ALA A 128 -15.84 22.90 -17.84
C ALA A 128 -14.68 23.73 -17.27
N ASP A 129 -14.71 24.00 -15.96
CA ASP A 129 -13.64 24.76 -15.28
C ASP A 129 -12.32 23.97 -15.22
N ARG A 130 -12.43 22.65 -15.02
CA ARG A 130 -11.30 21.72 -15.05
C ARG A 130 -10.69 21.65 -16.43
N LEU A 131 -11.53 21.54 -17.46
CA LEU A 131 -11.13 21.51 -18.87
C LEU A 131 -10.35 22.78 -19.25
N GLN A 132 -10.84 23.96 -18.84
CA GLN A 132 -10.16 25.23 -19.08
C GLN A 132 -8.74 25.24 -18.49
N SER A 133 -8.58 24.75 -17.24
CA SER A 133 -7.27 24.65 -16.60
C SER A 133 -6.32 23.69 -17.33
N VAL A 134 -6.83 22.54 -17.78
CA VAL A 134 -6.07 21.54 -18.56
C VAL A 134 -5.67 22.11 -19.94
N GLN A 135 -6.57 22.77 -20.64
CA GLN A 135 -6.30 23.36 -21.96
C GLN A 135 -5.25 24.47 -21.87
N LYS A 136 -5.34 25.34 -20.86
CA LYS A 136 -4.34 26.37 -20.60
C LYS A 136 -2.94 25.74 -20.44
N ARG A 137 -2.84 24.67 -19.64
CA ARG A 137 -1.54 24.03 -19.41
C ARG A 137 -1.01 23.31 -20.66
N LEU A 138 -1.86 22.66 -21.43
CA LEU A 138 -1.46 22.05 -22.71
C LEU A 138 -0.92 23.10 -23.70
N GLN A 139 -1.50 24.32 -23.73
CA GLN A 139 -1.02 25.43 -24.56
C GLN A 139 0.36 25.92 -24.07
N GLU A 140 0.56 26.07 -22.76
CA GLU A 140 1.86 26.43 -22.18
C GLU A 140 2.95 25.40 -22.56
N LEU A 141 2.64 24.10 -22.45
CA LEU A 141 3.56 23.01 -22.80
C LEU A 141 3.87 22.92 -24.30
N ALA A 142 2.91 23.29 -25.17
CA ALA A 142 3.12 23.31 -26.61
C ALA A 142 4.13 24.39 -27.05
N GLY A 143 4.24 25.47 -26.29
CA GLY A 143 5.21 26.56 -26.53
C GLY A 143 6.61 26.30 -25.99
N THR A 144 6.87 25.17 -25.33
CA THR A 144 8.21 24.86 -24.76
C THR A 144 9.11 24.25 -25.84
N PRO A 145 10.21 24.90 -26.23
CA PRO A 145 11.11 24.36 -27.26
C PRO A 145 11.86 23.13 -26.74
N THR A 146 11.81 22.02 -27.47
CA THR A 146 12.69 20.87 -27.28
C THR A 146 13.91 21.00 -28.16
N ALA A 147 15.11 20.79 -27.61
CA ALA A 147 16.32 20.78 -28.40
C ALA A 147 16.32 19.56 -29.34
N PHE A 148 16.78 19.75 -30.55
CA PHE A 148 16.81 18.72 -31.60
C PHE A 148 17.58 17.47 -31.09
N GLY A 149 16.93 16.31 -31.06
CA GLY A 149 17.54 15.04 -30.66
C GLY A 149 17.49 14.72 -29.14
N GLN A 150 16.81 15.53 -28.32
CA GLN A 150 16.53 15.22 -26.92
C GLN A 150 15.07 14.77 -26.73
N GLU A 151 14.85 13.82 -25.82
CA GLU A 151 13.48 13.46 -25.40
C GLU A 151 12.80 14.68 -24.75
N ASP A 152 11.56 14.93 -25.10
CA ASP A 152 10.76 16.01 -24.51
C ASP A 152 10.45 15.69 -23.04
N PRO A 153 11.05 16.40 -22.06
CA PRO A 153 10.81 16.12 -20.63
C PRO A 153 9.36 16.37 -20.21
N THR A 154 8.56 17.03 -21.06
CA THR A 154 7.15 17.33 -20.81
C THR A 154 6.18 16.35 -21.50
N GLN A 155 6.70 15.38 -22.27
CA GLN A 155 5.88 14.47 -23.06
C GLN A 155 4.90 13.66 -22.22
N ALA A 156 5.35 13.10 -21.11
CA ALA A 156 4.51 12.34 -20.17
C ALA A 156 3.38 13.22 -19.56
N GLU A 157 3.68 14.49 -19.24
CA GLU A 157 2.66 15.44 -18.76
C GLU A 157 1.65 15.77 -19.86
N LYS A 158 2.09 15.99 -21.11
CA LYS A 158 1.24 16.24 -22.27
C LYS A 158 0.29 15.08 -22.53
N GLU A 159 0.79 13.85 -22.50
CA GLU A 159 -0.02 12.64 -22.70
C GLU A 159 -1.09 12.50 -21.60
N ARG A 160 -0.70 12.62 -20.34
CA ARG A 160 -1.61 12.57 -19.19
C ARG A 160 -2.71 13.63 -19.27
N LEU A 161 -2.35 14.87 -19.59
CA LEU A 161 -3.32 15.97 -19.71
C LEU A 161 -4.22 15.82 -20.92
N SER A 162 -3.72 15.25 -22.02
CA SER A 162 -4.53 14.94 -23.21
C SER A 162 -5.60 13.90 -22.90
N LEU A 163 -5.25 12.83 -22.17
CA LEU A 163 -6.21 11.84 -21.71
C LEU A 163 -7.25 12.45 -20.75
N LEU A 164 -6.82 13.30 -19.82
CA LEU A 164 -7.73 14.01 -18.92
C LEU A 164 -8.67 14.96 -19.68
N LYS A 165 -8.17 15.66 -20.71
CA LYS A 165 -8.99 16.49 -21.61
C LYS A 165 -10.11 15.67 -22.25
N ILE A 166 -9.77 14.52 -22.82
CA ILE A 166 -10.76 13.62 -23.43
C ILE A 166 -11.82 13.23 -22.41
N ARG A 167 -11.40 12.77 -21.23
CA ARG A 167 -12.33 12.38 -20.17
C ARG A 167 -13.29 13.50 -19.77
N LEU A 168 -12.80 14.73 -19.66
CA LEU A 168 -13.63 15.89 -19.33
C LEU A 168 -14.61 16.23 -20.46
N LEU A 169 -14.18 16.14 -21.72
CA LEU A 169 -15.06 16.32 -22.88
C LEU A 169 -16.17 15.28 -22.92
N LEU A 170 -15.85 14.02 -22.61
CA LEU A 170 -16.84 12.94 -22.49
C LEU A 170 -17.86 13.22 -21.38
N GLN A 171 -17.41 13.64 -20.20
CA GLN A 171 -18.30 14.00 -19.08
C GLN A 171 -19.25 15.14 -19.41
N MET A 172 -18.85 16.03 -20.33
CA MET A 172 -19.66 17.17 -20.78
C MET A 172 -20.54 16.85 -21.99
N GLY A 173 -20.45 15.66 -22.58
CA GLY A 173 -21.12 15.32 -23.85
C GLY A 173 -20.59 16.10 -25.05
N ALA A 174 -19.40 16.70 -24.95
CA ALA A 174 -18.81 17.54 -26.00
C ALA A 174 -17.98 16.67 -27.00
N TYR A 175 -18.59 15.68 -27.57
CA TYR A 175 -17.97 14.63 -28.40
C TYR A 175 -17.28 15.19 -29.65
N ASP A 176 -17.84 16.19 -30.31
CA ASP A 176 -17.29 16.80 -31.49
C ASP A 176 -15.92 17.48 -31.27
N ASN A 177 -15.56 17.74 -30.03
CA ASN A 177 -14.26 18.31 -29.64
C ASN A 177 -13.17 17.25 -29.42
N ILE A 178 -13.50 15.97 -29.55
CA ILE A 178 -12.55 14.85 -29.39
C ILE A 178 -12.00 14.50 -30.77
N THR A 179 -10.72 14.70 -30.97
CA THR A 179 -10.04 14.54 -32.28
C THR A 179 -9.33 13.20 -32.44
N GLN A 180 -9.29 12.37 -31.39
CA GLN A 180 -8.74 11.03 -31.49
C GLN A 180 -9.64 10.10 -32.27
N ALA A 181 -9.00 9.25 -33.10
CA ALA A 181 -9.73 8.24 -33.87
C ALA A 181 -10.39 7.21 -32.90
N PRO A 182 -11.60 6.74 -33.21
CA PRO A 182 -12.32 5.76 -32.41
C PRO A 182 -11.50 4.48 -32.14
N GLU A 183 -10.68 4.03 -33.10
CA GLU A 183 -9.78 2.89 -32.96
C GLU A 183 -8.79 3.10 -31.78
N THR A 184 -8.20 4.29 -31.69
CA THR A 184 -7.27 4.63 -30.59
C THR A 184 -7.99 4.65 -29.26
N LEU A 185 -9.19 5.21 -29.18
CA LEU A 185 -9.96 5.31 -27.94
C LEU A 185 -10.38 3.93 -27.41
N TYR A 186 -10.88 3.06 -28.30
CA TYR A 186 -11.51 1.81 -27.88
C TYR A 186 -10.62 0.58 -27.97
N LEU A 187 -9.60 0.57 -28.84
CA LEU A 187 -8.77 -0.63 -29.05
C LEU A 187 -7.41 -0.57 -28.39
N THR A 188 -6.80 0.61 -28.25
CA THR A 188 -5.43 0.72 -27.71
C THR A 188 -5.36 1.40 -26.34
N GLY A 189 -6.26 2.34 -26.09
CA GLY A 189 -6.30 3.11 -24.83
C GLY A 189 -6.98 2.39 -23.67
N PRO A 190 -6.84 2.90 -22.45
CA PRO A 190 -7.60 2.41 -21.29
C PRO A 190 -9.07 2.79 -21.43
N LEU A 191 -9.98 1.84 -21.18
CA LEU A 191 -11.41 2.12 -21.12
C LEU A 191 -11.77 2.78 -19.78
N THR A 192 -12.73 3.73 -19.85
CA THR A 192 -13.35 4.36 -18.68
C THR A 192 -14.87 4.28 -18.81
N ALA A 193 -15.61 4.49 -17.72
CA ALA A 193 -17.07 4.49 -17.76
C ALA A 193 -17.62 5.51 -18.77
N GLU A 194 -17.01 6.71 -18.82
CA GLU A 194 -17.42 7.77 -19.76
C GLU A 194 -17.20 7.38 -21.25
N LEU A 195 -16.14 6.60 -21.56
CA LEU A 195 -15.92 6.05 -22.89
C LEU A 195 -16.95 4.98 -23.23
N VAL A 196 -17.30 4.13 -22.27
CA VAL A 196 -18.34 3.10 -22.44
C VAL A 196 -19.69 3.76 -22.76
N ASP A 197 -20.07 4.78 -21.99
CA ASP A 197 -21.30 5.55 -22.21
C ASP A 197 -21.33 6.27 -23.57
N ALA A 198 -20.18 6.70 -24.07
CA ALA A 198 -20.05 7.39 -25.36
C ALA A 198 -19.94 6.44 -26.57
N PHE A 199 -19.88 5.14 -26.39
CA PHE A 199 -19.70 4.17 -27.46
C PHE A 199 -20.77 4.25 -28.54
N PRO A 200 -22.08 4.47 -28.25
CA PRO A 200 -23.10 4.65 -29.30
C PRO A 200 -22.82 5.82 -30.25
N HIS A 201 -22.07 6.83 -29.81
CA HIS A 201 -21.69 7.96 -30.66
C HIS A 201 -20.49 7.62 -31.56
N PHE A 202 -19.40 7.09 -31.00
CA PHE A 202 -18.16 6.85 -31.73
C PHE A 202 -18.10 5.49 -32.44
N GLY A 203 -18.76 4.47 -31.89
CA GLY A 203 -18.68 3.11 -32.39
C GLY A 203 -19.20 2.98 -33.82
N LYS A 204 -20.21 3.78 -34.21
CA LYS A 204 -20.78 3.80 -35.56
C LYS A 204 -19.76 4.09 -36.67
N ASP A 205 -18.66 4.77 -36.34
CA ASP A 205 -17.60 5.15 -37.27
C ASP A 205 -16.51 4.06 -37.38
N LEU A 206 -16.60 3.01 -36.59
CA LEU A 206 -15.68 1.87 -36.64
C LEU A 206 -16.08 0.90 -37.78
N PRO A 207 -15.09 0.32 -38.49
CA PRO A 207 -15.34 -0.83 -39.36
C PRO A 207 -15.98 -1.99 -38.57
N PRO A 208 -16.81 -2.83 -39.18
CA PRO A 208 -17.57 -3.89 -38.46
C PRO A 208 -16.71 -4.81 -37.60
N PHE A 209 -15.53 -5.20 -38.08
CA PHE A 209 -14.56 -6.00 -37.35
C PHE A 209 -14.08 -5.28 -36.09
N LEU A 210 -13.63 -4.03 -36.19
CA LEU A 210 -13.13 -3.22 -35.09
C LEU A 210 -14.25 -2.83 -34.12
N TYR A 211 -15.47 -2.62 -34.62
CA TYR A 211 -16.66 -2.40 -33.79
C TYR A 211 -16.89 -3.58 -32.83
N LYS A 212 -16.84 -4.82 -33.35
CA LYS A 212 -17.03 -6.02 -32.55
C LYS A 212 -15.93 -6.22 -31.51
N LEU A 213 -14.70 -5.87 -31.83
CA LEU A 213 -13.59 -5.90 -30.86
C LEU A 213 -13.76 -4.83 -29.76
N ALA A 214 -14.22 -3.64 -30.11
CA ALA A 214 -14.52 -2.59 -29.13
C ALA A 214 -15.70 -2.99 -28.23
N GLU A 215 -16.77 -3.57 -28.79
CA GLU A 215 -17.89 -4.13 -28.05
C GLU A 215 -17.44 -5.22 -27.07
N ALA A 216 -16.54 -6.12 -27.50
CA ALA A 216 -15.97 -7.14 -26.65
C ALA A 216 -15.17 -6.55 -25.49
N ARG A 217 -14.34 -5.53 -25.75
CA ARG A 217 -13.59 -4.84 -24.70
C ARG A 217 -14.49 -4.17 -23.66
N ILE A 218 -15.55 -3.50 -24.12
CA ILE A 218 -16.57 -2.90 -23.25
C ILE A 218 -17.21 -3.98 -22.38
N ALA A 219 -17.60 -5.09 -22.97
CA ALA A 219 -18.20 -6.20 -22.23
C ALA A 219 -17.24 -6.82 -21.18
N VAL A 220 -15.92 -6.88 -21.47
CA VAL A 220 -14.91 -7.28 -20.49
C VAL A 220 -14.79 -6.26 -19.35
N PHE A 221 -14.78 -4.96 -19.66
CA PHE A 221 -14.77 -3.88 -18.69
C PHE A 221 -15.96 -3.98 -17.71
N GLU A 222 -17.14 -4.30 -18.22
CA GLU A 222 -18.37 -4.53 -17.45
C GLU A 222 -18.47 -5.95 -16.84
N LYS A 223 -17.45 -6.78 -16.99
CA LYS A 223 -17.39 -8.18 -16.54
C LYS A 223 -18.46 -9.10 -17.16
N ARG A 224 -19.01 -8.74 -18.32
CA ARG A 224 -19.95 -9.53 -19.11
C ARG A 224 -19.19 -10.44 -20.09
N TYR A 225 -18.40 -11.38 -19.54
CA TYR A 225 -17.43 -12.18 -20.31
C TYR A 225 -18.05 -13.04 -21.40
N THR A 226 -19.25 -13.62 -21.19
CA THR A 226 -19.94 -14.43 -22.21
C THR A 226 -20.30 -13.59 -23.44
N GLY A 227 -20.86 -12.39 -23.23
CA GLY A 227 -21.13 -11.47 -24.34
C GLY A 227 -19.84 -11.01 -25.04
N ALA A 228 -18.76 -10.76 -24.25
CA ALA A 228 -17.46 -10.42 -24.81
C ALA A 228 -16.93 -11.53 -25.75
N TRP A 229 -17.06 -12.79 -25.32
CA TRP A 229 -16.63 -13.93 -26.13
C TRP A 229 -17.42 -14.04 -27.45
N SER A 230 -18.75 -13.90 -27.41
CA SER A 230 -19.60 -13.87 -28.60
C SER A 230 -19.15 -12.77 -29.59
N SER A 231 -18.93 -11.55 -29.09
CA SER A 231 -18.46 -10.43 -29.95
C SER A 231 -17.09 -10.70 -30.57
N ILE A 232 -16.18 -11.42 -29.87
CA ILE A 232 -14.88 -11.82 -30.44
C ILE A 232 -15.06 -12.85 -31.54
N GLN A 233 -15.89 -13.86 -31.33
CA GLN A 233 -16.17 -14.90 -32.36
C GLN A 233 -16.81 -14.25 -33.62
N GLU A 234 -17.75 -13.32 -33.44
CA GLU A 234 -18.33 -12.56 -34.55
C GLU A 234 -17.28 -11.71 -35.27
N ALA A 235 -16.38 -11.01 -34.54
CA ALA A 235 -15.31 -10.23 -35.14
C ALA A 235 -14.42 -11.10 -36.03
N PHE A 236 -13.89 -12.20 -35.51
CA PHE A 236 -13.02 -13.10 -36.29
C PHE A 236 -13.74 -13.88 -37.38
N GLY A 237 -15.08 -13.93 -37.37
CA GLY A 237 -15.90 -14.40 -38.47
C GLY A 237 -16.03 -13.38 -39.62
N ILE A 238 -15.78 -12.09 -39.39
CA ILE A 238 -15.84 -11.01 -40.39
C ILE A 238 -14.51 -10.87 -41.13
N GLU A 239 -13.42 -10.75 -40.36
CA GLU A 239 -12.09 -10.45 -40.91
C GLU A 239 -10.99 -11.00 -40.01
N HIS A 240 -9.90 -11.46 -40.61
CA HIS A 240 -8.70 -11.97 -39.91
C HIS A 240 -7.50 -11.04 -40.16
N THR A 241 -7.60 -9.78 -39.76
CA THR A 241 -6.47 -8.86 -39.84
C THR A 241 -5.79 -8.67 -38.53
N PHE A 242 -4.44 -8.60 -38.54
CA PHE A 242 -3.63 -8.30 -37.34
C PHE A 242 -3.29 -6.81 -37.20
N ALA A 243 -3.69 -5.97 -38.18
CA ALA A 243 -3.48 -4.53 -38.10
C ALA A 243 -4.19 -3.96 -36.87
N GLY A 244 -3.42 -3.37 -35.94
CA GLY A 244 -3.96 -2.78 -34.72
C GLY A 244 -4.24 -3.77 -33.55
N LEU A 245 -4.09 -5.08 -33.74
CA LEU A 245 -4.32 -6.08 -32.70
C LEU A 245 -3.16 -6.25 -31.69
N ALA A 246 -2.01 -5.65 -31.93
CA ALA A 246 -0.83 -5.77 -31.06
C ALA A 246 -0.94 -5.00 -29.73
N SER A 247 -2.06 -4.32 -29.45
CA SER A 247 -2.27 -3.64 -28.16
C SER A 247 -2.35 -4.65 -27.00
N PRO A 248 -1.49 -4.54 -25.96
CA PRO A 248 -1.56 -5.41 -24.78
C PRO A 248 -2.94 -5.42 -24.10
N ALA A 249 -3.60 -4.26 -24.06
CA ALA A 249 -4.92 -4.13 -23.47
C ALA A 249 -5.97 -4.94 -24.23
N LEU A 250 -6.03 -4.81 -25.56
CA LEU A 250 -6.95 -5.57 -26.40
C LEU A 250 -6.67 -7.07 -26.33
N LEU A 251 -5.41 -7.49 -26.49
CA LEU A 251 -5.01 -8.90 -26.44
C LEU A 251 -5.33 -9.54 -25.08
N SER A 252 -5.12 -8.80 -23.99
CA SER A 252 -5.51 -9.25 -22.64
C SER A 252 -7.03 -9.40 -22.53
N ASP A 253 -7.82 -8.48 -23.08
CA ASP A 253 -9.28 -8.53 -23.02
C ASP A 253 -9.84 -9.67 -23.88
N ILE A 254 -9.30 -9.92 -25.09
CA ILE A 254 -9.61 -11.11 -25.91
C ILE A 254 -9.33 -12.39 -25.07
N GLY A 255 -8.17 -12.45 -24.43
CA GLY A 255 -7.80 -13.59 -23.61
C GLY A 255 -8.74 -13.83 -22.42
N LYS A 256 -9.10 -12.77 -21.69
CA LYS A 256 -10.06 -12.86 -20.57
C LYS A 256 -11.44 -13.31 -21.04
N ALA A 257 -11.92 -12.80 -22.17
CA ALA A 257 -13.18 -13.22 -22.75
C ALA A 257 -13.19 -14.72 -23.04
N GLY A 258 -12.14 -15.27 -23.66
CA GLY A 258 -12.03 -16.71 -23.93
C GLY A 258 -11.98 -17.55 -22.65
N VAL A 259 -11.14 -17.17 -21.67
CA VAL A 259 -11.01 -17.95 -20.41
C VAL A 259 -12.26 -17.92 -19.55
N TYR A 260 -12.92 -16.76 -19.43
CA TYR A 260 -14.02 -16.56 -18.48
C TYR A 260 -15.40 -16.58 -19.16
N GLY A 261 -15.50 -16.31 -20.47
CA GLY A 261 -16.75 -16.17 -21.20
C GLY A 261 -17.11 -17.37 -22.06
N ALA A 262 -16.15 -18.17 -22.52
CA ALA A 262 -16.45 -19.36 -23.30
C ALA A 262 -17.10 -20.43 -22.43
N GLU A 263 -18.25 -20.95 -22.88
CA GLU A 263 -18.91 -22.09 -22.23
C GLU A 263 -18.07 -23.36 -22.33
N ASN A 264 -17.39 -23.55 -23.46
CA ASN A 264 -16.50 -24.66 -23.73
C ASN A 264 -15.05 -24.18 -23.80
N SER A 265 -14.23 -24.49 -22.77
CA SER A 265 -12.83 -24.13 -22.75
C SER A 265 -12.01 -24.78 -23.85
N ALA A 266 -12.44 -25.91 -24.44
CA ALA A 266 -11.74 -26.53 -25.56
C ALA A 266 -11.92 -25.73 -26.86
N GLU A 267 -13.08 -25.16 -27.07
CA GLU A 267 -13.34 -24.26 -28.19
C GLU A 267 -12.49 -22.98 -28.10
N ALA A 268 -12.42 -22.37 -26.89
CA ALA A 268 -11.55 -21.22 -26.68
C ALA A 268 -10.06 -21.58 -26.85
N ALA A 269 -9.62 -22.75 -26.42
CA ALA A 269 -8.25 -23.21 -26.66
C ALA A 269 -7.93 -23.36 -28.14
N ALA A 270 -8.84 -23.95 -28.91
CA ALA A 270 -8.70 -24.10 -30.37
C ALA A 270 -8.66 -22.74 -31.10
N PHE A 271 -9.47 -21.78 -30.65
CA PHE A 271 -9.42 -20.42 -31.16
C PHE A 271 -8.03 -19.77 -30.97
N PHE A 272 -7.46 -19.87 -29.76
CA PHE A 272 -6.13 -19.30 -29.52
C PHE A 272 -5.02 -20.04 -30.25
N GLU A 273 -5.12 -21.36 -30.43
CA GLU A 273 -4.19 -22.16 -31.24
C GLU A 273 -4.20 -21.70 -32.70
N ASP A 274 -5.40 -21.51 -33.30
CA ASP A 274 -5.56 -20.97 -34.65
C ASP A 274 -5.05 -19.54 -34.76
N PHE A 275 -5.37 -18.67 -33.78
CA PHE A 275 -4.87 -17.31 -33.75
C PHE A 275 -3.33 -17.25 -33.69
N ALA A 276 -2.68 -18.10 -32.91
CA ALA A 276 -1.22 -18.19 -32.88
C ALA A 276 -0.65 -18.67 -34.25
N ALA A 277 -1.33 -19.59 -34.92
CA ALA A 277 -0.94 -20.03 -36.26
C ALA A 277 -1.02 -18.89 -37.29
N GLN A 278 -2.11 -18.13 -37.26
CA GLN A 278 -2.30 -16.97 -38.13
C GLN A 278 -1.23 -15.88 -37.88
N VAL A 279 -0.87 -15.60 -36.61
CA VAL A 279 0.23 -14.67 -36.28
C VAL A 279 1.55 -15.13 -36.94
N ARG A 280 1.89 -16.42 -36.87
CA ARG A 280 3.12 -16.96 -37.50
C ARG A 280 3.10 -16.79 -39.03
N VAL A 281 1.94 -16.99 -39.65
CA VAL A 281 1.78 -16.75 -41.09
C VAL A 281 1.95 -15.27 -41.44
N ALA A 282 1.37 -14.35 -40.65
CA ALA A 282 1.51 -12.91 -40.86
C ALA A 282 2.97 -12.44 -40.73
N VAL A 283 3.74 -13.01 -39.80
CA VAL A 283 5.19 -12.77 -39.71
C VAL A 283 5.93 -13.24 -40.95
N SER A 284 5.64 -14.47 -41.40
CA SER A 284 6.26 -15.02 -42.61
C SER A 284 6.00 -14.18 -43.85
N ASN A 285 4.83 -13.56 -43.91
CA ASN A 285 4.40 -12.68 -45.00
C ASN A 285 4.85 -11.20 -44.80
N ARG A 286 5.60 -10.88 -43.75
CA ARG A 286 6.04 -9.53 -43.38
C ARG A 286 4.89 -8.55 -43.15
N GLN A 287 3.74 -9.02 -42.73
CA GLN A 287 2.56 -8.22 -42.40
C GLN A 287 2.57 -7.72 -40.95
N LEU A 288 3.43 -8.28 -40.12
CA LEU A 288 3.53 -7.95 -38.71
C LEU A 288 5.00 -7.77 -38.33
N SER A 289 5.32 -6.78 -37.50
CA SER A 289 6.66 -6.59 -36.94
C SER A 289 7.02 -7.71 -35.97
N ASP A 290 8.30 -7.99 -35.78
CA ASP A 290 8.75 -9.02 -34.81
C ASP A 290 8.30 -8.69 -33.38
N ILE A 291 8.30 -7.40 -33.01
CA ILE A 291 7.84 -6.95 -31.67
C ILE A 291 6.36 -7.22 -31.49
N ASP A 292 5.54 -6.84 -32.47
CA ASP A 292 4.10 -7.07 -32.40
C ASP A 292 3.75 -8.57 -32.47
N ALA A 293 4.52 -9.32 -33.23
CA ALA A 293 4.39 -10.77 -33.30
C ALA A 293 4.68 -11.44 -31.96
N HIS A 294 5.78 -11.08 -31.29
CA HIS A 294 6.12 -11.57 -29.95
C HIS A 294 5.00 -11.28 -28.97
N ARG A 295 4.47 -10.05 -28.99
CA ARG A 295 3.37 -9.65 -28.12
C ARG A 295 2.09 -10.44 -28.39
N CYS A 296 1.67 -10.56 -29.65
CA CYS A 296 0.50 -11.36 -30.02
C CYS A 296 0.68 -12.84 -29.61
N LEU A 297 1.86 -13.43 -29.88
CA LEU A 297 2.14 -14.82 -29.49
C LEU A 297 2.17 -15.01 -27.98
N PHE A 298 2.73 -14.06 -27.21
CA PHE A 298 2.67 -14.12 -25.75
C PHE A 298 1.23 -14.30 -25.27
N TYR A 299 0.34 -13.37 -25.63
CA TYR A 299 -1.04 -13.40 -25.15
C TYR A 299 -1.81 -14.61 -25.66
N THR A 300 -1.68 -14.98 -26.90
CA THR A 300 -2.38 -16.15 -27.45
C THR A 300 -1.94 -17.45 -26.79
N LEU A 301 -0.65 -17.71 -26.68
CA LEU A 301 -0.12 -18.92 -26.00
C LEU A 301 -0.46 -18.95 -24.51
N PHE A 302 -0.37 -17.79 -23.84
CA PHE A 302 -0.71 -17.68 -22.43
C PHE A 302 -2.18 -18.00 -22.16
N TYR A 303 -3.12 -17.48 -22.96
CA TYR A 303 -4.53 -17.74 -22.77
C TYR A 303 -4.98 -19.09 -23.30
N GLU A 304 -4.37 -19.62 -24.37
CA GLU A 304 -4.53 -21.01 -24.75
C GLU A 304 -4.16 -21.95 -23.60
N ALA A 305 -2.98 -21.73 -22.99
CA ALA A 305 -2.52 -22.52 -21.85
C ALA A 305 -3.52 -22.46 -20.67
N ARG A 306 -4.08 -21.29 -20.37
CA ARG A 306 -5.10 -21.16 -19.34
C ARG A 306 -6.38 -21.92 -19.65
N CYS A 307 -6.86 -21.87 -20.89
CA CYS A 307 -8.01 -22.65 -21.33
C CYS A 307 -7.73 -24.16 -21.21
N ARG A 308 -6.57 -24.65 -21.66
CA ARG A 308 -6.19 -26.06 -21.54
C ARG A 308 -6.04 -26.51 -20.09
N ALA A 309 -5.47 -25.70 -19.21
CA ALA A 309 -5.39 -25.97 -17.78
C ALA A 309 -6.79 -26.08 -17.14
N LYS A 310 -7.75 -25.25 -17.57
CA LYS A 310 -9.14 -25.26 -17.13
C LYS A 310 -9.91 -26.49 -17.64
N ILE A 311 -9.65 -26.99 -18.86
CA ILE A 311 -10.21 -28.25 -19.35
C ILE A 311 -9.81 -29.39 -18.41
N GLY A 312 -8.59 -29.38 -17.91
CA GLY A 312 -8.09 -30.36 -16.95
C GLY A 312 -7.65 -31.66 -17.59
N GLY A 313 -7.37 -32.67 -16.76
CA GLY A 313 -6.78 -33.91 -17.18
C GLY A 313 -5.28 -33.81 -17.46
N ALA A 314 -4.56 -34.93 -17.43
CA ALA A 314 -3.11 -34.92 -17.52
C ALA A 314 -2.60 -34.40 -18.88
N ALA A 315 -3.18 -34.86 -20.00
CA ALA A 315 -2.76 -34.49 -21.35
C ALA A 315 -2.91 -32.96 -21.60
N GLN A 316 -4.03 -32.36 -21.22
CA GLN A 316 -4.27 -30.93 -21.40
C GLN A 316 -3.36 -30.08 -20.51
N ARG A 317 -3.11 -30.52 -19.27
CA ARG A 317 -2.16 -29.85 -18.36
C ARG A 317 -0.72 -29.92 -18.87
N GLU A 318 -0.31 -31.02 -19.45
CA GLU A 318 1.03 -31.18 -20.08
C GLU A 318 1.21 -30.21 -21.27
N GLN A 319 0.16 -30.02 -22.09
CA GLN A 319 0.17 -29.01 -23.14
C GLN A 319 0.22 -27.60 -22.56
N ALA A 320 -0.62 -27.30 -21.57
CA ALA A 320 -0.63 -25.99 -20.90
C ALA A 320 0.74 -25.63 -20.34
N VAL A 321 1.42 -26.56 -19.68
CA VAL A 321 2.79 -26.37 -19.13
C VAL A 321 3.77 -25.94 -20.22
N LYS A 322 3.76 -26.61 -21.40
CA LYS A 322 4.63 -26.23 -22.53
C LYS A 322 4.34 -24.83 -23.04
N LEU A 323 3.05 -24.49 -23.19
CA LEU A 323 2.61 -23.19 -23.68
C LEU A 323 2.94 -22.05 -22.71
N PHE A 324 2.78 -22.25 -21.39
CA PHE A 324 3.19 -21.25 -20.41
C PHE A 324 4.69 -20.96 -20.45
N LEU A 325 5.54 -21.98 -20.62
CA LEU A 325 6.97 -21.77 -20.77
C LEU A 325 7.31 -21.02 -22.06
N GLN A 326 6.66 -21.37 -23.18
CA GLN A 326 6.82 -20.64 -24.43
C GLN A 326 6.37 -19.18 -24.31
N ALA A 327 5.23 -18.93 -23.67
CA ALA A 327 4.77 -17.59 -23.39
C ALA A 327 5.76 -16.78 -22.53
N ALA A 328 6.30 -17.40 -21.47
CA ALA A 328 7.29 -16.72 -20.61
C ALA A 328 8.54 -16.27 -21.37
N GLU A 329 8.99 -17.03 -22.38
CA GLU A 329 10.14 -16.64 -23.22
C GLU A 329 9.82 -15.46 -24.17
N LEU A 330 8.55 -15.22 -24.47
CA LEU A 330 8.06 -14.14 -25.34
C LEU A 330 7.62 -12.90 -24.58
N ALA A 331 7.67 -12.92 -23.24
CA ALA A 331 7.17 -11.83 -22.40
C ALA A 331 8.06 -10.59 -22.49
N ASP A 332 7.48 -9.45 -22.90
CA ASP A 332 8.16 -8.15 -22.95
C ASP A 332 8.31 -7.54 -21.54
N ALA A 333 7.33 -7.73 -20.68
CA ALA A 333 7.30 -7.18 -19.33
C ALA A 333 7.64 -8.24 -18.27
N ALA A 334 8.33 -7.84 -17.20
CA ALA A 334 8.61 -8.69 -16.06
C ALA A 334 7.34 -9.27 -15.42
N SER A 335 6.25 -8.48 -15.37
CA SER A 335 4.94 -8.92 -14.87
C SER A 335 4.30 -10.01 -15.72
N ASP A 336 4.47 -9.94 -17.03
CA ASP A 336 3.94 -10.94 -17.96
C ASP A 336 4.71 -12.24 -17.84
N PHE A 337 6.05 -12.16 -17.73
CA PHE A 337 6.90 -13.31 -17.43
C PHE A 337 6.47 -14.01 -16.13
N ASP A 338 6.36 -13.24 -15.03
CA ASP A 338 5.99 -13.80 -13.73
C ASP A 338 4.55 -14.35 -13.74
N SER A 339 3.62 -13.73 -14.48
CA SER A 339 2.27 -14.26 -14.65
C SER A 339 2.29 -15.63 -15.36
N ALA A 340 3.00 -15.76 -16.48
CA ALA A 340 3.10 -17.03 -17.20
C ALA A 340 3.76 -18.10 -16.33
N MET A 341 4.81 -17.75 -15.61
CA MET A 341 5.56 -18.65 -14.74
C MET A 341 4.73 -19.07 -13.51
N TRP A 342 3.93 -18.20 -12.95
CA TRP A 342 3.01 -18.52 -11.83
C TRP A 342 1.98 -19.58 -12.28
N TYR A 343 1.31 -19.37 -13.42
CA TYR A 343 0.35 -20.36 -13.97
C TYR A 343 1.02 -21.66 -14.39
N TYR A 344 2.26 -21.61 -14.88
CA TYR A 344 3.09 -22.80 -15.10
C TYR A 344 3.25 -23.62 -13.82
N LEU A 345 3.69 -22.99 -12.73
CA LEU A 345 3.93 -23.65 -11.44
C LEU A 345 2.64 -24.17 -10.82
N ASP A 346 1.54 -23.40 -10.88
CA ASP A 346 0.23 -23.86 -10.39
C ASP A 346 -0.27 -25.08 -11.17
N THR A 347 -0.05 -25.11 -12.49
CA THR A 347 -0.38 -26.28 -13.33
C THR A 347 0.51 -27.48 -12.98
N MET A 348 1.82 -27.28 -12.74
CA MET A 348 2.74 -28.33 -12.31
C MET A 348 2.33 -28.91 -10.94
N ARG A 349 1.83 -28.07 -10.02
CA ARG A 349 1.25 -28.53 -8.74
C ARG A 349 0.12 -29.54 -8.94
N MET A 350 -0.74 -29.30 -9.93
CA MET A 350 -1.84 -30.22 -10.28
C MET A 350 -1.37 -31.51 -10.98
N LEU A 351 -0.14 -31.55 -11.51
CA LEU A 351 0.47 -32.73 -12.12
C LEU A 351 1.24 -33.61 -11.12
N GLY A 352 1.39 -33.15 -9.89
CA GLY A 352 1.93 -33.90 -8.77
C GLY A 352 3.16 -33.27 -8.11
N LEU A 353 3.32 -33.59 -6.82
CA LEU A 353 4.31 -32.97 -5.93
C LEU A 353 5.74 -33.02 -6.44
N SER A 354 6.20 -34.20 -6.92
CA SER A 354 7.58 -34.36 -7.42
C SER A 354 7.88 -33.46 -8.62
N ARG A 355 6.94 -33.35 -9.56
CA ARG A 355 7.06 -32.46 -10.72
C ARG A 355 7.03 -30.98 -10.31
N TYR A 356 6.18 -30.67 -9.38
CA TYR A 356 6.06 -29.29 -8.86
C TYR A 356 7.35 -28.83 -8.18
N LEU A 357 7.92 -29.64 -7.28
CA LEU A 357 9.20 -29.35 -6.63
C LEU A 357 10.36 -29.22 -7.64
N LYS A 358 10.38 -30.10 -8.65
CA LYS A 358 11.37 -29.98 -9.73
C LYS A 358 11.19 -28.67 -10.50
N ALA A 359 9.97 -28.32 -10.88
CA ALA A 359 9.67 -27.08 -11.60
C ALA A 359 10.07 -25.83 -10.80
N LEU A 360 9.79 -25.82 -9.47
CA LEU A 360 10.26 -24.76 -8.58
C LEU A 360 11.80 -24.66 -8.59
N ALA A 361 12.50 -25.79 -8.45
CA ALA A 361 13.96 -25.82 -8.44
C ALA A 361 14.59 -25.32 -9.75
N ASP A 362 13.96 -25.64 -10.88
CA ASP A 362 14.43 -25.29 -12.22
C ASP A 362 14.16 -23.79 -12.56
N THR A 363 13.16 -23.16 -11.93
CA THR A 363 12.70 -21.82 -12.31
C THR A 363 12.96 -20.73 -11.28
N ALA A 364 13.16 -21.05 -10.01
CA ALA A 364 13.25 -20.09 -8.91
C ALA A 364 14.29 -18.96 -9.14
N ALA A 365 15.42 -19.26 -9.75
CA ALA A 365 16.46 -18.28 -10.05
C ALA A 365 16.09 -17.31 -11.21
N ARG A 366 15.02 -17.60 -11.95
CA ARG A 366 14.57 -16.82 -13.13
C ARG A 366 13.48 -15.81 -12.77
N TRP A 367 12.83 -15.93 -11.59
CA TRP A 367 11.72 -15.08 -11.17
C TRP A 367 12.13 -13.59 -11.17
N LYS A 368 11.33 -12.76 -11.78
CA LYS A 368 11.59 -11.31 -11.86
C LYS A 368 11.16 -10.60 -10.57
N ASN A 369 10.02 -11.00 -10.03
CA ASN A 369 9.54 -10.56 -8.72
C ASN A 369 9.16 -11.79 -7.86
N PRO A 370 10.07 -12.29 -7.02
CA PRO A 370 9.81 -13.48 -6.19
C PRO A 370 8.55 -13.37 -5.31
N ALA A 371 8.15 -12.18 -4.90
CA ALA A 371 6.95 -11.98 -4.09
C ALA A 371 5.65 -12.51 -4.75
N TRP A 372 5.60 -12.56 -6.09
CA TRP A 372 4.47 -13.14 -6.84
C TRP A 372 4.24 -14.63 -6.56
N TYR A 373 5.26 -15.35 -6.10
CA TYR A 373 5.23 -16.80 -5.86
C TYR A 373 5.09 -17.16 -4.39
N ALA A 374 4.99 -16.16 -3.52
CA ALA A 374 4.93 -16.37 -2.08
C ALA A 374 3.74 -17.22 -1.64
N ASP A 375 2.59 -17.07 -2.27
CA ASP A 375 1.36 -17.85 -2.01
C ASP A 375 1.54 -19.33 -2.36
N LEU A 376 2.17 -19.63 -3.50
CA LEU A 376 2.46 -21.00 -3.93
C LEU A 376 3.44 -21.67 -2.96
N VAL A 377 4.48 -20.96 -2.55
CA VAL A 377 5.46 -21.44 -1.56
C VAL A 377 4.82 -21.66 -0.19
N GLN A 378 4.02 -20.72 0.28
CA GLN A 378 3.32 -20.84 1.57
C GLN A 378 2.36 -22.02 1.60
N SER A 379 1.57 -22.19 0.53
CA SER A 379 0.63 -23.30 0.40
C SER A 379 1.36 -24.64 0.41
N LEU A 380 2.45 -24.75 -0.37
CA LEU A 380 3.26 -25.98 -0.42
C LEU A 380 3.88 -26.29 0.96
N ARG A 381 4.49 -25.31 1.61
CA ARG A 381 5.05 -25.47 2.95
C ARG A 381 4.01 -25.98 3.95
N ALA A 382 2.83 -25.36 3.99
CA ALA A 382 1.75 -25.77 4.88
C ALA A 382 1.32 -27.23 4.62
N GLN A 383 1.16 -27.61 3.36
CA GLN A 383 0.83 -28.99 2.97
C GLN A 383 1.90 -30.00 3.41
N LEU A 384 3.18 -29.69 3.15
CA LEU A 384 4.30 -30.58 3.53
C LEU A 384 4.41 -30.71 5.05
N THR A 385 4.19 -29.62 5.80
CA THR A 385 4.19 -29.62 7.26
C THR A 385 3.03 -30.47 7.81
N ALA A 386 1.83 -30.29 7.29
CA ALA A 386 0.66 -31.09 7.69
C ALA A 386 0.83 -32.59 7.38
N ALA A 387 1.46 -32.91 6.26
CA ALA A 387 1.78 -34.27 5.86
C ALA A 387 3.01 -34.86 6.57
N LYS A 388 3.73 -34.06 7.35
CA LYS A 388 5.03 -34.41 7.95
C LYS A 388 6.08 -34.89 6.93
N ASP A 389 6.00 -34.33 5.70
CA ASP A 389 6.90 -34.66 4.59
C ASP A 389 8.19 -33.81 4.66
N TRP A 390 9.01 -34.12 5.64
CA TRP A 390 10.22 -33.38 5.95
C TRP A 390 11.27 -33.43 4.84
N LYS A 391 11.32 -34.52 4.09
CA LYS A 391 12.23 -34.66 2.95
C LYS A 391 11.92 -33.65 1.84
N ASN A 392 10.68 -33.55 1.45
CA ASN A 392 10.27 -32.57 0.43
C ASN A 392 10.32 -31.13 0.95
N LEU A 393 10.11 -30.91 2.27
CA LEU A 393 10.31 -29.62 2.89
C LEU A 393 11.79 -29.17 2.85
N GLU A 394 12.73 -30.11 3.03
CA GLU A 394 14.17 -29.86 2.86
C GLU A 394 14.53 -29.49 1.41
N THR A 395 13.89 -30.15 0.45
CA THR A 395 14.02 -29.78 -0.97
C THR A 395 13.52 -28.35 -1.20
N LEU A 396 12.37 -27.98 -0.64
CA LEU A 396 11.83 -26.61 -0.73
C LEU A 396 12.80 -25.60 -0.10
N HIS A 397 13.40 -25.91 1.05
CA HIS A 397 14.41 -25.05 1.68
C HIS A 397 15.59 -24.76 0.74
N THR A 398 16.09 -25.80 0.06
CA THR A 398 17.17 -25.67 -0.93
C THR A 398 16.77 -24.80 -2.13
N VAL A 399 15.52 -24.89 -2.59
CA VAL A 399 14.98 -24.05 -3.66
C VAL A 399 14.94 -22.59 -3.24
N LEU A 400 14.45 -22.32 -2.04
CA LEU A 400 14.31 -20.96 -1.52
C LEU A 400 15.66 -20.23 -1.31
N ALA A 401 16.75 -20.96 -1.12
CA ALA A 401 18.09 -20.37 -1.07
C ALA A 401 18.48 -19.62 -2.36
N LYS A 402 17.78 -19.88 -3.47
CA LYS A 402 17.99 -19.23 -4.78
C LYS A 402 17.08 -18.01 -5.00
N THR A 403 16.26 -17.64 -4.00
CA THR A 403 15.26 -16.60 -4.13
C THR A 403 15.47 -15.49 -3.10
N THR A 404 14.78 -14.36 -3.28
CA THR A 404 14.71 -13.25 -2.31
C THR A 404 13.41 -13.31 -1.52
N LEU A 405 13.08 -14.45 -0.93
CA LEU A 405 11.92 -14.66 -0.06
C LEU A 405 12.36 -14.99 1.37
N PRO A 406 12.95 -14.04 2.11
CA PRO A 406 13.56 -14.29 3.42
C PRO A 406 12.56 -14.84 4.44
N GLU A 407 11.34 -14.29 4.51
CA GLU A 407 10.31 -14.76 5.43
C GLU A 407 9.86 -16.20 5.13
N GLN A 408 9.75 -16.59 3.85
CA GLN A 408 9.41 -17.96 3.48
C GLN A 408 10.53 -18.92 3.83
N ARG A 409 11.76 -18.48 3.65
CA ARG A 409 12.95 -19.24 3.98
C ARG A 409 13.10 -19.45 5.49
N ALA A 410 12.88 -18.38 6.29
CA ALA A 410 12.82 -18.44 7.75
C ALA A 410 11.75 -19.44 8.22
N ALA A 411 10.56 -19.38 7.62
CA ALA A 411 9.45 -20.28 7.95
C ALA A 411 9.80 -21.76 7.69
N VAL A 412 10.43 -22.06 6.56
CA VAL A 412 10.83 -23.43 6.21
C VAL A 412 11.98 -23.90 7.09
N ALA A 413 12.99 -23.06 7.34
CA ALA A 413 14.11 -23.36 8.22
C ALA A 413 13.64 -23.68 9.64
N TYR A 414 12.76 -22.84 10.21
CA TYR A 414 12.16 -23.07 11.51
C TYR A 414 11.39 -24.39 11.58
N THR A 415 10.53 -24.64 10.60
CA THR A 415 9.70 -25.85 10.52
C THR A 415 10.57 -27.11 10.48
N LEU A 416 11.63 -27.12 9.66
CA LEU A 416 12.58 -28.24 9.58
C LEU A 416 13.33 -28.46 10.89
N ALA A 417 13.79 -27.38 11.53
CA ALA A 417 14.48 -27.49 12.80
C ALA A 417 13.60 -28.11 13.90
N CYS A 418 12.31 -27.76 13.92
CA CYS A 418 11.35 -28.24 14.93
C CYS A 418 10.78 -29.65 14.60
N ALA A 419 11.01 -30.18 13.40
CA ALA A 419 10.56 -31.52 13.02
C ALA A 419 11.24 -32.66 13.78
N GLY A 420 12.34 -32.39 14.49
CA GLY A 420 13.04 -33.38 15.32
C GLY A 420 13.78 -34.48 14.55
N GLN A 421 13.99 -34.33 13.23
CA GLN A 421 14.59 -35.35 12.37
C GLN A 421 16.06 -35.08 12.03
N LEU A 422 16.61 -33.95 12.43
CA LEU A 422 17.92 -33.48 12.03
C LEU A 422 18.97 -33.59 13.18
N PRO A 423 20.25 -33.74 12.89
CA PRO A 423 21.32 -33.63 13.87
C PRO A 423 21.33 -32.25 14.56
N ARG A 424 21.77 -32.22 15.84
CA ARG A 424 21.76 -30.99 16.66
C ARG A 424 22.43 -29.79 15.98
N ASP A 425 23.61 -29.98 15.37
CA ASP A 425 24.35 -28.89 14.72
C ASP A 425 23.59 -28.32 13.51
N ARG A 426 22.85 -29.14 12.77
CA ARG A 426 22.06 -28.71 11.65
C ARG A 426 20.78 -28.00 12.13
N THR A 427 20.15 -28.55 13.16
CA THR A 427 19.00 -27.90 13.82
C THR A 427 19.36 -26.49 14.32
N ALA A 428 20.50 -26.35 15.00
CA ALA A 428 20.97 -25.05 15.47
C ALA A 428 21.21 -24.05 14.32
N ARG A 429 21.82 -24.48 13.21
CA ARG A 429 22.02 -23.61 12.03
C ARG A 429 20.71 -23.16 11.40
N LEU A 430 19.71 -24.04 11.28
CA LEU A 430 18.40 -23.68 10.74
C LEU A 430 17.64 -22.72 11.67
N LEU A 431 17.75 -22.88 12.98
CA LEU A 431 17.16 -21.93 13.93
C LEU A 431 17.86 -20.55 13.87
N GLN A 432 19.19 -20.51 13.71
CA GLN A 432 19.93 -19.26 13.48
C GLN A 432 19.52 -18.60 12.16
N GLU A 433 19.37 -19.38 11.10
CA GLU A 433 18.87 -18.89 9.82
C GLU A 433 17.46 -18.31 9.96
N ALA A 434 16.53 -19.03 10.58
CA ALA A 434 15.17 -18.57 10.81
C ALA A 434 15.13 -17.26 11.61
N ALA A 435 15.94 -17.16 12.67
CA ALA A 435 16.03 -15.95 13.49
C ALA A 435 16.65 -14.76 12.73
N GLY A 436 17.59 -15.00 11.84
CA GLY A 436 18.30 -13.96 11.10
C GLY A 436 17.59 -13.44 9.83
N GLU A 437 16.72 -14.25 9.24
CA GLU A 437 16.00 -13.92 7.98
C GLU A 437 14.60 -13.34 8.23
N SER A 438 14.09 -13.38 9.47
CA SER A 438 12.74 -12.88 9.80
C SER A 438 12.76 -11.38 10.09
N HIS A 439 12.25 -10.60 9.15
CA HIS A 439 12.23 -9.13 9.22
C HIS A 439 10.81 -8.54 9.23
N ASP A 440 9.85 -9.17 8.55
CA ASP A 440 8.47 -8.67 8.45
C ASP A 440 7.69 -8.83 9.76
N THR A 441 7.97 -9.93 10.47
CA THR A 441 7.47 -10.17 11.83
C THR A 441 8.62 -10.67 12.70
N LEU A 442 8.60 -10.35 13.98
CA LEU A 442 9.61 -10.86 14.91
C LEU A 442 9.40 -12.35 15.30
N TYR A 443 8.40 -13.02 14.73
CA TYR A 443 7.96 -14.36 15.13
C TYR A 443 9.06 -15.42 15.08
N TYR A 444 9.72 -15.59 13.94
CA TYR A 444 10.78 -16.61 13.83
C TYR A 444 12.05 -16.19 14.56
N ARG A 445 12.29 -14.90 14.69
CA ARG A 445 13.38 -14.39 15.53
C ARG A 445 13.14 -14.76 17.00
N ILE A 446 11.95 -14.52 17.52
CA ILE A 446 11.56 -14.87 18.89
C ILE A 446 11.67 -16.39 19.10
N LEU A 447 10.99 -17.18 18.28
CA LEU A 447 10.94 -18.64 18.48
C LEU A 447 12.25 -19.33 18.13
N GLY A 448 12.97 -18.89 17.10
CA GLY A 448 14.27 -19.43 16.73
C GLY A 448 15.29 -19.22 17.83
N THR A 449 15.36 -18.02 18.38
CA THR A 449 16.25 -17.68 19.51
C THR A 449 15.86 -18.43 20.79
N TYR A 450 14.57 -18.51 21.10
CA TYR A 450 14.06 -19.28 22.22
C TYR A 450 14.50 -20.75 22.16
N ARG A 451 14.35 -21.42 21.02
CA ARG A 451 14.71 -22.83 20.82
C ARG A 451 16.23 -23.09 20.76
N LEU A 452 17.04 -22.06 20.53
CA LEU A 452 18.50 -22.13 20.66
C LEU A 452 18.97 -22.18 22.12
N GLY A 453 18.07 -22.09 23.08
CA GLY A 453 18.39 -22.07 24.51
C GLY A 453 18.83 -20.72 25.03
N GLY A 454 18.39 -19.65 24.33
CA GLY A 454 18.87 -18.31 24.58
C GLY A 454 17.84 -17.38 25.21
N ALA A 455 17.48 -17.61 26.49
CA ALA A 455 16.84 -16.58 27.30
C ALA A 455 17.67 -15.27 27.22
N GLN A 456 18.98 -15.36 27.46
CA GLN A 456 19.90 -14.23 27.35
C GLN A 456 19.99 -13.66 25.94
N LEU A 457 19.98 -14.51 24.90
CA LEU A 457 19.98 -14.04 23.49
C LEU A 457 18.66 -13.35 23.09
N LEU A 458 17.53 -13.75 23.68
CA LEU A 458 16.25 -13.07 23.51
C LEU A 458 16.26 -11.70 24.19
N GLU A 459 16.73 -11.64 25.44
CA GLU A 459 16.91 -10.38 26.16
C GLU A 459 17.83 -9.43 25.38
N ASP A 460 18.97 -9.90 24.88
CA ASP A 460 19.90 -9.11 24.07
C ASP A 460 19.28 -8.64 22.76
N SER A 461 18.37 -9.40 22.17
CA SER A 461 17.62 -9.02 20.99
C SER A 461 16.60 -7.90 21.24
N PHE A 462 16.12 -7.77 22.48
CA PHE A 462 15.20 -6.73 22.94
C PHE A 462 15.87 -5.68 23.84
N ASN A 463 17.20 -5.82 24.14
CA ASN A 463 17.99 -4.77 24.77
C ASN A 463 18.13 -3.61 23.77
N PHE A 464 17.15 -2.74 23.82
CA PHE A 464 17.07 -1.50 23.09
C PHE A 464 18.30 -0.67 23.41
N HIS A 465 19.21 -0.53 22.46
CA HIS A 465 20.39 0.30 22.64
C HIS A 465 19.96 1.67 23.16
N SER A 466 20.22 1.91 24.43
CA SER A 466 20.20 3.26 24.97
C SER A 466 21.16 4.07 24.11
N ALA A 467 20.64 5.10 23.47
CA ALA A 467 21.43 6.02 22.68
C ALA A 467 22.42 6.76 23.61
N SER A 468 23.56 6.12 23.91
CA SER A 468 24.71 6.74 24.53
C SER A 468 25.96 6.30 23.77
N ASN A 469 26.48 7.28 23.02
CA ASN A 469 27.78 7.34 22.36
C ASN A 469 27.96 6.55 21.05
N GLY A 470 28.03 7.37 20.00
CA GLY A 470 28.47 6.98 18.67
C GLY A 470 29.81 6.25 18.67
N GLN A 471 29.77 5.02 18.20
CA GLN A 471 30.84 4.41 17.43
C GLN A 471 30.20 3.36 16.51
N THR A 472 30.13 3.70 15.24
CA THR A 472 29.78 2.85 14.14
C THR A 472 30.76 1.70 14.01
N GLN A 473 30.33 0.47 14.33
CA GLN A 473 30.99 -0.70 13.77
C GLN A 473 30.36 -1.02 12.41
N SER A 474 31.09 -0.67 11.36
CA SER A 474 30.78 -1.01 9.99
C SER A 474 31.03 -2.50 9.74
N GLY A 475 30.03 -3.32 9.97
CA GLY A 475 29.95 -4.67 9.40
C GLY A 475 29.37 -4.58 7.99
N ARG A 476 30.13 -4.97 6.97
CA ARG A 476 29.72 -5.10 5.58
C ARG A 476 28.43 -5.95 5.51
N ARG A 477 27.27 -5.31 5.34
CA ARG A 477 26.04 -5.97 4.86
C ARG A 477 25.85 -5.58 3.39
N THR A 478 25.81 -6.58 2.54
CA THR A 478 25.43 -6.44 1.14
C THR A 478 24.00 -5.92 1.04
N GLN A 479 23.85 -4.79 0.38
CA GLN A 479 22.53 -4.20 0.10
C GLN A 479 21.78 -5.09 -0.90
N SER A 480 20.68 -5.67 -0.47
CA SER A 480 19.65 -6.21 -1.36
C SER A 480 18.58 -5.16 -1.62
N PRO A 481 18.08 -5.02 -2.86
CA PRO A 481 17.05 -4.04 -3.18
C PRO A 481 15.73 -4.41 -2.49
N GLY A 482 15.18 -3.48 -1.72
CA GLY A 482 13.93 -3.66 -0.98
C GLY A 482 12.73 -3.93 -1.90
N THR A 483 12.09 -5.05 -1.68
CA THR A 483 10.82 -5.44 -2.30
C THR A 483 9.67 -4.86 -1.48
N GLN A 484 8.81 -4.04 -2.10
CA GLN A 484 7.56 -3.60 -1.50
C GLN A 484 6.61 -4.80 -1.37
N ALA A 485 6.43 -5.31 -0.16
CA ALA A 485 5.35 -6.23 0.15
C ALA A 485 4.06 -5.41 0.36
N GLN A 486 3.14 -5.51 -0.61
CA GLN A 486 1.77 -5.05 -0.43
C GLN A 486 1.05 -6.02 0.50
N ALA A 487 0.66 -5.53 1.69
CA ALA A 487 -0.33 -6.20 2.52
C ALA A 487 -1.64 -6.31 1.73
N GLY A 488 -2.26 -7.50 1.75
CA GLY A 488 -3.48 -7.78 0.99
C GLY A 488 -4.63 -6.84 1.36
N GLU A 489 -4.87 -5.88 0.49
CA GLU A 489 -6.13 -5.16 0.40
C GLU A 489 -6.85 -5.68 -0.84
N SER A 490 -8.13 -5.98 -0.66
CA SER A 490 -9.06 -6.39 -1.71
C SER A 490 -8.92 -5.46 -2.92
N HIS A 491 -8.72 -6.04 -4.10
CA HIS A 491 -8.63 -5.34 -5.36
C HIS A 491 -9.90 -4.53 -5.67
N THR A 492 -9.88 -3.25 -5.32
CA THR A 492 -10.46 -2.22 -6.15
C THR A 492 -9.29 -1.57 -6.87
N GLN A 493 -9.18 -1.83 -8.16
CA GLN A 493 -8.27 -1.11 -9.04
C GLN A 493 -8.66 0.38 -9.02
N ALA A 494 -8.01 1.14 -8.14
CA ALA A 494 -7.77 2.55 -8.39
C ALA A 494 -6.44 2.62 -9.14
N ASP A 495 -6.45 3.25 -10.31
CA ASP A 495 -5.29 3.55 -11.14
C ASP A 495 -4.11 4.03 -10.27
N ALA A 496 -3.23 3.13 -9.92
CA ALA A 496 -1.90 3.47 -9.47
C ALA A 496 -1.09 3.81 -10.72
N GLY A 497 -1.23 5.05 -11.17
CA GLY A 497 -0.33 5.64 -12.16
C GLY A 497 1.10 5.35 -11.73
N LYS A 498 1.91 4.85 -12.67
CA LYS A 498 3.36 4.66 -12.56
C LYS A 498 3.96 5.72 -11.65
N ALA A 499 4.67 5.30 -10.62
CA ALA A 499 5.35 6.19 -9.69
C ALA A 499 6.11 7.25 -10.50
N GLN A 500 5.57 8.46 -10.56
CA GLN A 500 6.32 9.62 -11.02
C GLN A 500 7.50 9.73 -10.05
N THR A 501 8.71 9.60 -10.55
CA THR A 501 9.92 9.99 -9.85
C THR A 501 9.63 11.33 -9.19
N SER A 502 9.69 11.38 -7.87
CA SER A 502 9.26 12.53 -7.11
C SER A 502 10.03 13.75 -7.59
N THR A 503 9.32 14.73 -8.13
CA THR A 503 9.88 16.01 -8.57
C THR A 503 10.15 16.95 -7.39
N PHE A 504 10.12 16.43 -6.16
CA PHE A 504 10.39 17.15 -4.93
C PHE A 504 11.82 16.92 -4.48
N SER A 505 12.53 17.99 -4.15
CA SER A 505 13.73 17.88 -3.32
C SER A 505 13.34 17.43 -1.90
N PRO A 506 14.23 16.81 -1.12
CA PRO A 506 13.93 16.42 0.26
C PRO A 506 13.41 17.58 1.11
N GLN A 507 13.95 18.78 0.96
CA GLN A 507 13.53 19.98 1.67
C GLN A 507 12.11 20.43 1.27
N GLU A 508 11.75 20.36 -0.01
CA GLU A 508 10.39 20.67 -0.48
C GLU A 508 9.40 19.64 0.04
N ALA A 509 9.73 18.35 -0.01
CA ALA A 509 8.92 17.28 0.52
C ALA A 509 8.65 17.46 2.02
N ARG A 510 9.70 17.75 2.80
CA ARG A 510 9.58 18.03 4.23
C ARG A 510 8.66 19.22 4.51
N THR A 511 8.86 20.34 3.82
CA THR A 511 8.04 21.55 3.98
C THR A 511 6.56 21.27 3.67
N TYR A 512 6.31 20.44 2.65
CA TYR A 512 4.97 20.03 2.27
C TYR A 512 4.30 19.17 3.35
N ILE A 513 5.01 18.17 3.88
CA ILE A 513 4.51 17.31 4.95
C ILE A 513 4.25 18.10 6.23
N ASP A 514 5.15 19.00 6.61
CA ASP A 514 4.96 19.88 7.76
C ASP A 514 3.72 20.76 7.62
N GLY A 515 3.42 21.22 6.40
CA GLY A 515 2.17 21.92 6.11
C GLY A 515 0.94 21.05 6.33
N LEU A 516 0.93 19.79 5.87
CA LEU A 516 -0.20 18.88 6.13
C LEU A 516 -0.44 18.70 7.64
N LEU A 517 0.63 18.50 8.41
CA LEU A 517 0.55 18.39 9.88
C LEU A 517 0.02 19.70 10.51
N HIS A 518 0.59 20.84 10.12
CA HIS A 518 0.19 22.16 10.66
C HIS A 518 -1.29 22.44 10.41
N PHE A 519 -1.81 22.13 9.24
CA PHE A 519 -3.20 22.36 8.86
C PHE A 519 -4.16 21.21 9.27
N GLY A 520 -3.70 20.16 9.94
CA GLY A 520 -4.56 19.08 10.46
C GLY A 520 -5.03 18.08 9.39
N LEU A 521 -4.33 17.98 8.27
CA LEU A 521 -4.61 17.03 7.18
C LEU A 521 -3.87 15.70 7.41
N TYR A 522 -4.02 15.13 8.62
CA TYR A 522 -3.21 14.01 9.12
C TYR A 522 -3.30 12.74 8.28
N ASP A 523 -4.48 12.43 7.76
CA ASP A 523 -4.74 11.25 6.92
C ASP A 523 -4.02 11.29 5.56
N MET A 524 -3.61 12.49 5.10
CA MET A 524 -2.80 12.65 3.90
C MET A 524 -1.31 12.45 4.15
N VAL A 525 -0.82 12.53 5.40
CA VAL A 525 0.62 12.56 5.71
C VAL A 525 1.32 11.31 5.22
N TYR A 526 0.90 10.13 5.67
CA TYR A 526 1.54 8.87 5.28
C TYR A 526 1.48 8.61 3.76
N PRO A 527 0.32 8.68 3.07
CA PRO A 527 0.28 8.51 1.62
C PRO A 527 1.19 9.47 0.85
N ARG A 528 1.34 10.71 1.34
CA ARG A 528 2.21 11.69 0.71
C ARG A 528 3.68 11.45 1.00
N ILE A 529 4.06 10.99 2.19
CA ILE A 529 5.44 10.54 2.46
C ILE A 529 5.83 9.46 1.45
N VAL A 530 5.01 8.44 1.28
CA VAL A 530 5.27 7.35 0.32
C VAL A 530 5.44 7.88 -1.12
N ALA A 531 4.61 8.85 -1.52
CA ALA A 531 4.59 9.36 -2.88
C ALA A 531 5.73 10.34 -3.19
N VAL A 532 6.07 11.25 -2.25
CA VAL A 532 6.97 12.37 -2.54
C VAL A 532 8.20 12.45 -1.64
N TYR A 533 8.27 11.64 -0.58
CA TYR A 533 9.38 11.64 0.38
C TYR A 533 9.89 10.23 0.75
N PRO A 534 10.17 9.36 -0.24
CA PRO A 534 10.60 7.99 0.04
C PRO A 534 11.96 7.89 0.75
N SER A 535 12.75 8.98 0.74
CA SER A 535 14.05 9.09 1.40
C SER A 535 14.01 9.72 2.80
N ILE A 536 12.82 9.76 3.44
CA ILE A 536 12.67 10.31 4.79
C ILE A 536 13.67 9.69 5.76
N SER A 537 14.33 10.51 6.55
CA SER A 537 15.26 10.05 7.58
C SER A 537 14.51 9.48 8.79
N ALA A 538 15.18 8.62 9.57
CA ALA A 538 14.61 8.06 10.79
C ALA A 538 14.23 9.13 11.82
N GLU A 539 15.04 10.20 11.93
CA GLU A 539 14.79 11.32 12.84
C GLU A 539 13.55 12.13 12.43
N GLU A 540 13.41 12.46 11.15
CA GLU A 540 12.25 13.18 10.64
C GLU A 540 10.97 12.36 10.76
N ALA A 541 11.04 11.06 10.46
CA ALA A 541 9.93 10.13 10.64
C ALA A 541 9.49 10.07 12.11
N LEU A 542 10.45 10.07 13.04
CA LEU A 542 10.17 10.08 14.47
C LEU A 542 9.41 11.34 14.91
N GLN A 543 9.83 12.53 14.45
CA GLN A 543 9.16 13.80 14.74
C GLN A 543 7.72 13.84 14.18
N ILE A 544 7.54 13.39 12.93
CA ILE A 544 6.22 13.30 12.29
C ILE A 544 5.32 12.33 13.04
N ALA A 545 5.83 11.14 13.37
CA ALA A 545 5.08 10.11 14.06
C ALA A 545 4.65 10.54 15.48
N ARG A 546 5.50 11.25 16.23
CA ARG A 546 5.13 11.85 17.52
C ARG A 546 3.96 12.82 17.37
N THR A 547 4.01 13.70 16.36
CA THR A 547 2.92 14.64 16.10
C THR A 547 1.62 13.89 15.76
N LEU A 548 1.69 12.85 14.92
CA LEU A 548 0.52 12.05 14.60
C LEU A 548 -0.03 11.32 15.83
N ALA A 549 0.82 10.75 16.66
CA ALA A 549 0.42 10.06 17.89
C ALA A 549 -0.24 11.00 18.90
N SER A 550 0.28 12.23 19.07
CA SER A 550 -0.31 13.25 19.96
C SER A 550 -1.70 13.71 19.50
N GLU A 551 -1.99 13.58 18.21
CA GLU A 551 -3.30 13.88 17.61
C GLU A 551 -4.21 12.63 17.54
N GLY A 552 -3.84 11.53 18.22
CA GLY A 552 -4.61 10.29 18.25
C GLY A 552 -4.54 9.47 16.94
N ARG A 553 -3.66 9.85 16.01
CA ARG A 553 -3.49 9.21 14.69
C ARG A 553 -2.48 8.06 14.77
N TYR A 554 -2.72 7.10 15.66
CA TYR A 554 -1.78 6.01 15.96
C TYR A 554 -1.46 5.15 14.74
N ALA A 555 -2.47 4.81 13.93
CA ALA A 555 -2.26 4.03 12.71
C ALA A 555 -1.28 4.70 11.73
N ASP A 556 -1.43 6.01 11.53
CA ASP A 556 -0.57 6.77 10.62
C ASP A 556 0.83 6.95 11.21
N SER A 557 0.94 7.15 12.52
CA SER A 557 2.22 7.17 13.27
C SER A 557 2.99 5.86 13.08
N ILE A 558 2.34 4.71 13.30
CA ILE A 558 2.92 3.38 13.12
C ILE A 558 3.41 3.19 11.67
N ARG A 559 2.58 3.57 10.68
CA ARG A 559 2.93 3.45 9.25
C ARG A 559 4.16 4.27 8.88
N VAL A 560 4.27 5.50 9.39
CA VAL A 560 5.42 6.38 9.14
C VAL A 560 6.70 5.78 9.69
N ILE A 561 6.71 5.29 10.94
CA ILE A 561 7.89 4.63 11.52
C ILE A 561 8.26 3.36 10.76
N ARG A 562 7.29 2.48 10.47
CA ARG A 562 7.57 1.25 9.70
C ARG A 562 8.16 1.55 8.32
N PHE A 563 7.65 2.57 7.66
CA PHE A 563 8.16 3.00 6.34
C PHE A 563 9.62 3.46 6.44
N SER A 564 9.97 4.28 7.43
CA SER A 564 11.35 4.75 7.62
C SER A 564 12.32 3.63 7.97
N LEU A 565 11.86 2.62 8.70
CA LEU A 565 12.63 1.42 9.02
C LEU A 565 12.66 0.39 7.89
N LYS A 566 11.99 0.63 6.76
CA LYS A 566 11.85 -0.33 5.64
C LYS A 566 11.35 -1.70 6.12
N ASN A 567 10.40 -1.69 7.07
CA ASN A 567 9.83 -2.86 7.75
C ASN A 567 10.83 -3.66 8.63
N GLN A 568 12.02 -3.16 8.91
CA GLN A 568 13.00 -3.81 9.78
C GLN A 568 12.77 -3.34 11.24
N GLU A 569 11.73 -3.86 11.90
CA GLU A 569 11.38 -3.48 13.27
C GLU A 569 12.48 -3.88 14.30
N ASP A 570 13.31 -4.87 13.96
CA ASP A 570 14.45 -5.29 14.74
C ASP A 570 15.59 -4.26 14.86
N ALA A 571 15.60 -3.27 13.97
CA ALA A 571 16.54 -2.14 14.00
C ALA A 571 15.98 -0.91 14.73
N ALA A 572 14.75 -0.99 15.29
CA ALA A 572 14.09 0.14 15.91
C ALA A 572 14.72 0.50 17.26
N THR A 573 14.86 1.80 17.52
CA THR A 573 15.19 2.31 18.85
C THR A 573 14.01 2.14 19.81
N LYS A 574 14.26 2.21 21.11
CA LYS A 574 13.21 2.14 22.15
C LYS A 574 12.08 3.15 21.86
N GLU A 575 12.44 4.38 21.52
CA GLU A 575 11.47 5.44 21.23
C GLU A 575 10.62 5.16 19.97
N GLN A 576 11.23 4.59 18.94
CA GLN A 576 10.50 4.15 17.76
C GLN A 576 9.56 2.99 18.09
N LEU A 577 9.99 2.07 18.96
CA LEU A 577 9.13 0.97 19.42
C LEU A 577 7.94 1.48 20.25
N GLU A 578 8.10 2.49 21.09
CA GLU A 578 7.00 3.10 21.83
C GLU A 578 5.94 3.72 20.87
N LEU A 579 6.35 4.23 19.69
CA LEU A 579 5.43 4.70 18.66
C LEU A 579 4.86 3.57 17.79
N LEU A 580 5.59 2.47 17.59
CA LEU A 580 5.10 1.27 16.91
C LEU A 580 4.13 0.46 17.76
N TYR A 581 4.27 0.54 19.08
CA TYR A 581 3.49 -0.19 20.08
C TYR A 581 2.91 0.77 21.13
N PRO A 582 2.08 1.74 20.73
CA PRO A 582 1.50 2.71 21.65
C PRO A 582 0.48 2.07 22.59
N ARG A 583 0.23 2.72 23.76
CA ARG A 583 -0.76 2.27 24.74
C ARG A 583 -1.89 3.28 24.97
N PRO A 584 -2.70 3.60 23.97
CA PRO A 584 -3.87 4.44 24.18
C PRO A 584 -4.93 3.71 25.02
N TRP A 585 -5.83 4.46 25.63
CA TRP A 585 -6.92 3.95 26.51
C TRP A 585 -6.41 3.06 27.66
N GLY A 586 -5.27 3.42 28.27
CA GLY A 586 -4.60 2.62 29.29
C GLY A 586 -5.53 2.18 30.44
N GLU A 587 -6.33 3.10 31.00
CA GLU A 587 -7.26 2.81 32.08
C GLU A 587 -8.34 1.77 31.68
N LEU A 588 -8.84 1.86 30.45
CA LEU A 588 -9.85 0.91 29.93
C LEU A 588 -9.25 -0.46 29.69
N VAL A 589 -8.03 -0.49 29.12
CA VAL A 589 -7.33 -1.77 28.86
C VAL A 589 -7.00 -2.46 30.21
N SER A 590 -6.43 -1.76 31.18
CA SER A 590 -6.13 -2.29 32.52
C SER A 590 -7.41 -2.80 33.20
N LYS A 591 -8.49 -2.01 33.19
CA LYS A 591 -9.77 -2.38 33.78
C LYS A 591 -10.29 -3.71 33.24
N TYR A 592 -10.38 -3.85 31.92
CA TYR A 592 -11.00 -5.01 31.30
C TYR A 592 -10.05 -6.21 31.16
N ALA A 593 -8.74 -5.99 31.11
CA ALA A 593 -7.77 -7.07 31.26
C ALA A 593 -7.90 -7.73 32.65
N ALA A 594 -7.96 -6.92 33.71
CA ALA A 594 -8.16 -7.43 35.08
C ALA A 594 -9.54 -8.10 35.25
N GLU A 595 -10.64 -7.50 34.74
CA GLU A 595 -12.01 -8.07 34.84
C GLU A 595 -12.11 -9.46 34.23
N TYR A 596 -11.40 -9.71 33.10
CA TYR A 596 -11.50 -11.00 32.38
C TYR A 596 -10.25 -11.88 32.53
N GLY A 597 -9.31 -11.51 33.39
CA GLY A 597 -8.11 -12.31 33.70
C GLY A 597 -7.15 -12.46 32.53
N LEU A 598 -6.99 -11.40 31.74
CA LEU A 598 -6.08 -11.34 30.60
C LEU A 598 -4.81 -10.55 30.96
N PRO A 599 -3.61 -10.93 30.46
CA PRO A 599 -2.48 -10.03 30.48
C PRO A 599 -2.76 -8.78 29.65
N GLU A 600 -2.42 -7.58 30.16
CA GLU A 600 -2.64 -6.33 29.44
C GLU A 600 -1.90 -6.30 28.09
N TYR A 601 -0.67 -6.81 28.05
CA TYR A 601 0.12 -6.89 26.82
C TYR A 601 -0.54 -7.75 25.73
N LEU A 602 -1.30 -8.78 26.09
CA LEU A 602 -2.06 -9.61 25.16
C LEU A 602 -3.26 -8.83 24.59
N LEU A 603 -3.95 -8.05 25.44
CA LEU A 603 -5.09 -7.24 24.99
C LEU A 603 -4.61 -6.08 24.09
N TYR A 604 -3.48 -5.45 24.39
CA TYR A 604 -2.85 -4.47 23.50
C TYR A 604 -2.42 -5.09 22.15
N ALA A 605 -1.83 -6.28 22.19
CA ALA A 605 -1.45 -7.01 20.98
C ALA A 605 -2.68 -7.30 20.09
N LEU A 606 -3.81 -7.68 20.69
CA LEU A 606 -5.08 -7.86 20.00
C LEU A 606 -5.53 -6.56 19.31
N ILE A 607 -5.70 -5.47 20.08
CA ILE A 607 -6.18 -4.18 19.55
C ILE A 607 -5.27 -3.66 18.42
N ARG A 608 -3.94 -3.76 18.61
CA ARG A 608 -2.99 -3.37 17.57
C ARG A 608 -3.14 -4.20 16.30
N SER A 609 -3.29 -5.49 16.42
CA SER A 609 -3.38 -6.40 15.27
C SER A 609 -4.69 -6.25 14.50
N GLU A 610 -5.78 -5.91 15.20
CA GLU A 610 -7.12 -5.78 14.62
C GLU A 610 -7.35 -4.42 13.92
N SER A 611 -6.92 -3.32 14.52
CA SER A 611 -7.32 -1.99 14.07
C SER A 611 -6.20 -0.96 13.96
N PHE A 612 -4.97 -1.26 14.42
CA PHE A 612 -3.96 -0.23 14.67
C PHE A 612 -4.53 0.95 15.46
N PHE A 613 -5.37 0.65 16.47
CA PHE A 613 -6.01 1.64 17.35
C PHE A 613 -7.01 2.58 16.65
N GLN A 614 -7.61 2.17 15.53
CA GLN A 614 -8.66 2.94 14.86
C GLN A 614 -10.04 2.52 15.39
N HIS A 615 -10.62 3.29 16.31
CA HIS A 615 -11.88 2.91 16.99
C HIS A 615 -13.14 2.97 16.10
N GLN A 616 -13.08 3.67 14.98
CA GLN A 616 -14.20 3.83 14.04
C GLN A 616 -14.07 2.95 12.79
N VAL A 617 -12.99 2.17 12.66
CA VAL A 617 -12.74 1.39 11.45
C VAL A 617 -13.77 0.27 11.29
N VAL A 618 -14.23 0.09 10.05
CA VAL A 618 -15.08 -1.04 9.63
C VAL A 618 -14.34 -1.80 8.54
N SER A 619 -14.15 -3.10 8.74
CA SER A 619 -13.50 -3.96 7.74
C SER A 619 -14.42 -4.23 6.55
N GLY A 620 -13.85 -4.71 5.43
CA GLY A 620 -14.64 -5.15 4.27
C GLY A 620 -15.64 -6.28 4.57
N ALA A 621 -15.41 -7.06 5.62
CA ALA A 621 -16.32 -8.09 6.12
C ALA A 621 -17.35 -7.57 7.13
N GLY A 622 -17.29 -6.29 7.52
CA GLY A 622 -18.21 -5.68 8.46
C GLY A 622 -17.82 -5.81 9.94
N ALA A 623 -16.58 -6.17 10.27
CA ALA A 623 -16.06 -6.12 11.64
C ALA A 623 -15.78 -4.67 12.06
N ILE A 624 -16.05 -4.29 13.32
CA ILE A 624 -16.11 -2.89 13.76
C ILE A 624 -15.21 -2.65 14.98
N GLY A 625 -14.47 -1.54 14.95
CA GLY A 625 -13.82 -0.90 16.09
C GLY A 625 -12.46 -1.51 16.47
N LEU A 626 -11.99 -1.18 17.67
CA LEU A 626 -10.64 -1.48 18.16
C LEU A 626 -10.26 -2.96 18.09
N THR A 627 -11.19 -3.84 18.46
CA THR A 627 -11.02 -5.30 18.51
C THR A 627 -11.73 -6.04 17.36
N GLN A 628 -12.20 -5.30 16.36
CA GLN A 628 -12.82 -5.80 15.12
C GLN A 628 -13.91 -6.87 15.37
N LEU A 629 -14.92 -6.52 16.16
CA LEU A 629 -16.02 -7.42 16.43
C LEU A 629 -17.04 -7.43 15.32
N MET A 630 -17.43 -8.62 14.89
CA MET A 630 -18.60 -8.79 14.02
C MET A 630 -19.88 -8.40 14.77
N PRO A 631 -20.85 -7.71 14.13
CA PRO A 631 -22.11 -7.31 14.80
C PRO A 631 -22.88 -8.46 15.45
N ALA A 632 -22.91 -9.63 14.81
CA ALA A 632 -23.55 -10.81 15.38
C ALA A 632 -22.85 -11.32 16.65
N THR A 633 -21.52 -11.33 16.66
CA THR A 633 -20.71 -11.70 17.84
C THR A 633 -20.92 -10.69 18.97
N ALA A 634 -20.94 -9.40 18.66
CA ALA A 634 -21.21 -8.35 19.64
C ALA A 634 -22.60 -8.45 20.27
N ALA A 635 -23.63 -8.76 19.48
CA ALA A 635 -24.98 -8.96 19.99
C ALA A 635 -25.06 -10.15 20.97
N ASP A 636 -24.34 -11.22 20.70
CA ASP A 636 -24.24 -12.39 21.59
C ASP A 636 -23.54 -12.04 22.91
N ILE A 637 -22.47 -11.25 22.82
CA ILE A 637 -21.73 -10.77 24.00
C ILE A 637 -22.60 -9.80 24.81
N ALA A 638 -23.26 -8.84 24.17
CA ALA A 638 -24.15 -7.88 24.82
C ALA A 638 -25.27 -8.59 25.62
N LYS A 639 -25.87 -9.63 25.03
CA LYS A 639 -26.87 -10.48 25.71
C LYS A 639 -26.28 -11.15 26.96
N LYS A 640 -25.07 -11.74 26.86
CA LYS A 640 -24.40 -12.42 27.98
C LYS A 640 -24.00 -11.44 29.09
N LEU A 641 -23.56 -10.24 28.73
CA LEU A 641 -23.16 -9.19 29.67
C LEU A 641 -24.34 -8.30 30.12
N LYS A 642 -25.56 -8.57 29.63
CA LYS A 642 -26.78 -7.79 29.92
C LYS A 642 -26.62 -6.29 29.60
N VAL A 643 -25.97 -5.98 28.48
CA VAL A 643 -25.81 -4.62 27.94
C VAL A 643 -26.91 -4.42 26.89
N ALA A 644 -27.82 -3.49 27.10
CA ALA A 644 -28.97 -3.25 26.22
C ALA A 644 -28.58 -2.35 25.02
N ASP A 645 -27.94 -1.22 25.30
CA ASP A 645 -27.56 -0.22 24.32
C ASP A 645 -26.03 -0.14 24.23
N TYR A 646 -25.49 -0.25 23.03
CA TYR A 646 -24.05 -0.19 22.80
C TYR A 646 -23.71 0.30 21.39
N SER A 647 -22.53 0.92 21.27
CA SER A 647 -21.92 1.23 19.99
C SER A 647 -20.55 0.55 19.90
N LEU A 648 -20.29 -0.17 18.81
CA LEU A 648 -18.99 -0.80 18.58
C LEU A 648 -17.87 0.19 18.19
N THR A 649 -18.23 1.45 17.93
CA THR A 649 -17.25 2.53 17.72
C THR A 649 -16.89 3.25 19.04
N ASP A 650 -17.59 2.96 20.13
CA ASP A 650 -17.23 3.40 21.46
C ASP A 650 -16.05 2.59 22.00
N PRO A 651 -14.92 3.22 22.38
CA PRO A 651 -13.73 2.52 22.83
C PRO A 651 -13.96 1.63 24.06
N GLU A 652 -14.72 2.11 25.05
CA GLU A 652 -14.95 1.34 26.27
C GLU A 652 -15.74 0.07 26.00
N ILE A 653 -16.83 0.17 25.27
CA ILE A 653 -17.67 -0.98 24.88
C ILE A 653 -16.87 -1.96 24.03
N ASN A 654 -16.13 -1.46 23.07
CA ASN A 654 -15.40 -2.33 22.13
C ASN A 654 -14.25 -3.08 22.84
N ILE A 655 -13.48 -2.40 23.70
CA ILE A 655 -12.43 -3.05 24.51
C ILE A 655 -13.04 -4.08 25.46
N ARG A 656 -14.13 -3.73 26.17
CA ARG A 656 -14.82 -4.65 27.07
C ARG A 656 -15.29 -5.91 26.37
N PHE A 657 -15.97 -5.75 25.24
CA PHE A 657 -16.51 -6.89 24.49
C PHE A 657 -15.39 -7.74 23.86
N GLY A 658 -14.33 -7.11 23.34
CA GLY A 658 -13.16 -7.80 22.80
C GLY A 658 -12.40 -8.60 23.85
N ALA A 659 -12.18 -8.02 25.02
CA ALA A 659 -11.55 -8.70 26.15
C ALA A 659 -12.39 -9.91 26.64
N TYR A 660 -13.70 -9.72 26.79
CA TYR A 660 -14.61 -10.81 27.11
C TYR A 660 -14.54 -11.95 26.07
N TYR A 661 -14.58 -11.59 24.78
CA TYR A 661 -14.57 -12.59 23.70
C TYR A 661 -13.25 -13.35 23.64
N LEU A 662 -12.12 -12.66 23.80
CA LEU A 662 -10.80 -13.30 23.86
C LEU A 662 -10.74 -14.28 25.05
N ALA A 663 -11.15 -13.85 26.24
CA ALA A 663 -11.18 -14.71 27.43
C ALA A 663 -12.11 -15.92 27.23
N GLU A 664 -13.26 -15.74 26.56
CA GLU A 664 -14.14 -16.86 26.21
C GLU A 664 -13.46 -17.83 25.23
N MET A 665 -12.73 -17.32 24.22
CA MET A 665 -12.00 -18.19 23.29
C MET A 665 -10.87 -18.93 23.98
N ILE A 666 -10.15 -18.32 24.91
CA ILE A 666 -9.09 -18.97 25.73
C ILE A 666 -9.71 -20.14 26.52
N ARG A 667 -10.79 -19.89 27.27
CA ARG A 667 -11.48 -20.93 28.02
C ARG A 667 -11.98 -22.08 27.12
N ARG A 668 -12.52 -21.78 25.95
CA ARG A 668 -13.04 -22.77 24.99
C ARG A 668 -11.95 -23.50 24.22
N SER A 669 -10.72 -23.05 24.33
CA SER A 669 -9.51 -23.65 23.75
C SER A 669 -8.62 -24.32 24.81
N ASP A 670 -9.23 -24.82 25.91
CA ASP A 670 -8.56 -25.54 27.01
C ASP A 670 -7.46 -24.71 27.67
N ASN A 671 -7.70 -23.39 27.81
CA ASN A 671 -6.76 -22.39 28.34
C ASN A 671 -5.44 -22.32 27.55
N ARG A 672 -5.50 -22.54 26.23
CA ARG A 672 -4.36 -22.38 25.31
C ARG A 672 -4.50 -21.10 24.51
N ILE A 673 -3.49 -20.23 24.59
CA ILE A 673 -3.53 -18.87 24.00
C ILE A 673 -3.49 -18.95 22.47
N MET A 674 -2.54 -19.66 21.87
CA MET A 674 -2.39 -19.68 20.41
C MET A 674 -3.64 -20.23 19.69
N PRO A 675 -4.22 -21.37 20.08
CA PRO A 675 -5.49 -21.82 19.51
C PRO A 675 -6.66 -20.85 19.73
N ALA A 676 -6.68 -20.12 20.86
CA ALA A 676 -7.69 -19.10 21.13
C ALA A 676 -7.54 -17.89 20.18
N CYS A 677 -6.32 -17.47 19.86
CA CYS A 677 -6.06 -16.45 18.88
C CYS A 677 -6.61 -16.86 17.49
N PHE A 678 -6.37 -18.11 17.08
CA PHE A 678 -6.96 -18.63 15.84
C PHE A 678 -8.49 -18.65 15.89
N ALA A 679 -9.08 -19.01 17.05
CA ALA A 679 -10.52 -19.06 17.24
C ALA A 679 -11.14 -17.65 17.23
N TYR A 680 -10.44 -16.64 17.69
CA TYR A 680 -10.88 -15.26 17.61
C TYR A 680 -11.01 -14.80 16.14
N ASN A 681 -9.99 -15.07 15.31
CA ASN A 681 -9.96 -14.69 13.90
C ASN A 681 -10.87 -15.57 13.02
N ALA A 682 -10.75 -16.90 13.12
CA ALA A 682 -11.40 -17.83 12.18
C ALA A 682 -12.64 -18.55 12.74
N GLY A 683 -12.91 -18.43 14.03
CA GLY A 683 -13.97 -19.11 14.75
C GLY A 683 -13.58 -20.50 15.27
N ILE A 684 -14.00 -20.81 16.49
CA ILE A 684 -13.61 -22.02 17.26
C ILE A 684 -13.90 -23.34 16.54
N SER A 685 -14.99 -23.42 15.77
CA SER A 685 -15.36 -24.65 15.06
C SER A 685 -14.36 -25.03 13.98
N ARG A 686 -13.84 -24.03 13.24
CA ARG A 686 -12.77 -24.26 12.24
C ARG A 686 -11.48 -24.70 12.90
N VAL A 687 -11.08 -24.05 13.99
CA VAL A 687 -9.86 -24.39 14.72
C VAL A 687 -9.88 -25.82 15.23
N ARG A 688 -11.00 -26.26 15.80
CA ARG A 688 -11.17 -27.68 16.21
C ARG A 688 -11.06 -28.64 15.03
N GLY A 689 -11.60 -28.28 13.87
CA GLY A 689 -11.45 -29.07 12.64
C GLY A 689 -9.99 -29.18 12.19
N TRP A 690 -9.25 -28.09 12.25
CA TRP A 690 -7.81 -28.07 11.90
C TRP A 690 -6.96 -28.87 12.90
N GLN A 691 -7.20 -28.71 14.21
CA GLN A 691 -6.52 -29.49 15.25
C GLN A 691 -6.72 -30.99 15.07
N LYS A 692 -7.94 -31.42 14.70
CA LYS A 692 -8.23 -32.83 14.39
C LYS A 692 -7.43 -33.36 13.20
N LYS A 693 -7.24 -32.53 12.16
CA LYS A 693 -6.44 -32.90 10.98
C LYS A 693 -4.93 -32.94 11.28
N ALA A 694 -4.46 -32.07 12.17
CA ALA A 694 -3.04 -31.89 12.47
C ALA A 694 -2.58 -32.69 13.72
N GLN A 695 -3.29 -33.78 14.08
CA GLN A 695 -2.97 -34.58 15.28
C GLN A 695 -1.50 -35.00 15.34
N GLY A 696 -0.88 -34.78 16.50
CA GLY A 696 0.51 -35.12 16.76
C GLY A 696 1.56 -34.17 16.19
N LEU A 697 1.14 -32.93 15.80
CA LEU A 697 2.06 -31.81 15.62
C LEU A 697 2.14 -30.99 16.90
N PRO A 698 3.35 -30.54 17.33
CA PRO A 698 3.49 -29.49 18.33
C PRO A 698 2.71 -28.22 17.97
N GLU A 699 2.36 -27.39 18.94
CA GLU A 699 1.52 -26.19 18.69
C GLU A 699 2.12 -25.19 17.70
N ASP A 700 3.42 -25.00 17.71
CA ASP A 700 4.13 -24.14 16.78
C ASP A 700 4.10 -24.70 15.35
N LEU A 701 4.32 -26.01 15.19
CA LEU A 701 4.19 -26.68 13.90
C LEU A 701 2.73 -26.79 13.44
N PHE A 702 1.78 -26.86 14.38
CA PHE A 702 0.36 -26.74 14.03
C PHE A 702 0.05 -25.40 13.37
N LEU A 703 0.56 -24.27 13.91
CA LEU A 703 0.45 -22.97 13.28
C LEU A 703 1.01 -23.02 11.85
N GLU A 704 2.20 -23.59 11.67
CA GLU A 704 2.86 -23.66 10.36
C GLU A 704 2.12 -24.55 9.34
N SER A 705 1.32 -25.51 9.81
CA SER A 705 0.51 -26.42 8.99
C SER A 705 -0.84 -25.82 8.53
N LEU A 706 -1.26 -24.66 9.06
CA LEU A 706 -2.53 -24.04 8.69
C LEU A 706 -2.52 -23.64 7.21
N GLU A 707 -3.55 -24.06 6.47
CA GLU A 707 -3.75 -23.68 5.06
C GLU A 707 -4.16 -22.20 4.91
N TYR A 708 -4.88 -21.64 5.89
CA TYR A 708 -5.35 -20.26 5.90
C TYR A 708 -4.23 -19.30 6.30
N ALA A 709 -3.65 -18.64 5.30
CA ALA A 709 -2.54 -17.70 5.50
C ALA A 709 -2.89 -16.57 6.48
N GLU A 710 -4.08 -16.00 6.37
CA GLU A 710 -4.55 -14.93 7.26
C GLU A 710 -4.52 -15.34 8.74
N THR A 711 -5.08 -16.50 9.08
CA THR A 711 -5.11 -16.99 10.46
C THR A 711 -3.72 -17.34 10.99
N ARG A 712 -2.86 -17.92 10.14
CA ARG A 712 -1.47 -18.19 10.47
C ARG A 712 -0.69 -16.91 10.77
N ASP A 713 -0.84 -15.91 9.91
CA ASP A 713 -0.16 -14.62 10.08
C ASP A 713 -0.73 -13.83 11.26
N TYR A 714 -2.02 -14.00 11.56
CA TYR A 714 -2.64 -13.43 12.74
C TYR A 714 -2.01 -13.95 14.04
N GLY A 715 -1.83 -15.27 14.17
CA GLY A 715 -1.16 -15.86 15.34
C GLY A 715 0.28 -15.37 15.50
N ARG A 716 1.03 -15.27 14.40
CA ARG A 716 2.40 -14.73 14.41
C ARG A 716 2.46 -13.29 14.86
N LYS A 717 1.57 -12.43 14.34
CA LYS A 717 1.47 -11.01 14.72
C LYS A 717 1.12 -10.84 16.19
N LEU A 718 0.20 -11.65 16.71
CA LEU A 718 -0.18 -11.57 18.12
C LEU A 718 0.97 -11.95 19.07
N LEU A 719 1.67 -13.06 18.81
CA LEU A 719 2.83 -13.43 19.62
C LEU A 719 3.89 -12.33 19.57
N SER A 720 4.26 -11.88 18.37
CA SER A 720 5.27 -10.84 18.19
C SER A 720 4.90 -9.55 18.93
N ALA A 721 3.65 -9.10 18.78
CA ALA A 721 3.19 -7.87 19.44
C ALA A 721 3.11 -8.04 20.96
N ALA A 722 2.60 -9.17 21.45
CA ALA A 722 2.54 -9.45 22.89
C ALA A 722 3.94 -9.47 23.52
N THR A 723 4.93 -10.07 22.84
CA THR A 723 6.31 -10.08 23.30
C THR A 723 6.88 -8.66 23.38
N VAL A 724 6.70 -7.84 22.34
CA VAL A 724 7.20 -6.45 22.38
C VAL A 724 6.52 -5.63 23.49
N TYR A 725 5.19 -5.73 23.62
CA TYR A 725 4.48 -5.03 24.71
C TYR A 725 4.92 -5.49 26.09
N GLY A 726 5.04 -6.81 26.30
CA GLY A 726 5.45 -7.39 27.58
C GLY A 726 6.82 -6.89 28.02
N VAL A 727 7.81 -6.98 27.14
CA VAL A 727 9.18 -6.52 27.39
C VAL A 727 9.24 -5.00 27.57
N LEU A 728 8.61 -4.24 26.67
CA LEU A 728 8.74 -2.78 26.64
C LEU A 728 8.09 -2.09 27.84
N TYR A 729 6.99 -2.65 28.35
CA TYR A 729 6.14 -1.94 29.32
C TYR A 729 5.82 -2.69 30.60
N TYR A 730 5.99 -4.00 30.65
CA TYR A 730 5.56 -4.82 31.80
C TYR A 730 6.70 -5.59 32.44
N SER A 731 7.94 -5.42 31.98
CA SER A 731 9.13 -6.14 32.46
C SER A 731 8.95 -7.66 32.42
N GLU A 732 8.20 -8.13 31.40
CA GLU A 732 8.03 -9.56 31.17
C GLU A 732 9.23 -10.10 30.41
N GLU A 733 9.65 -11.31 30.77
CA GLU A 733 10.67 -12.00 30.01
C GLU A 733 10.09 -12.55 28.71
N PRO A 734 10.76 -12.37 27.56
CA PRO A 734 10.27 -12.89 26.29
C PRO A 734 9.97 -14.39 26.32
N GLU A 735 10.75 -15.14 27.09
CA GLU A 735 10.59 -16.58 27.29
C GLU A 735 9.26 -16.93 27.95
N ASP A 736 8.83 -16.19 28.96
CA ASP A 736 7.58 -16.44 29.69
C ASP A 736 6.38 -16.17 28.79
N ILE A 737 6.48 -15.19 27.92
CA ILE A 737 5.44 -14.91 26.92
C ILE A 737 5.36 -16.04 25.89
N VAL A 738 6.51 -16.55 25.41
CA VAL A 738 6.51 -17.70 24.49
C VAL A 738 5.88 -18.92 25.16
N ARG A 739 6.20 -19.19 26.42
CA ARG A 739 5.61 -20.29 27.23
C ARG A 739 4.10 -20.10 27.44
N LEU A 740 3.65 -18.86 27.60
CA LEU A 740 2.22 -18.55 27.70
C LEU A 740 1.46 -18.91 26.41
N PHE A 741 2.05 -18.60 25.26
CA PHE A 741 1.44 -18.89 23.96
C PHE A 741 1.50 -20.36 23.56
N PHE A 742 2.59 -21.06 23.93
CA PHE A 742 2.88 -22.45 23.55
C PHE A 742 3.25 -23.28 24.78
N LYS A 743 2.26 -23.89 25.41
CA LYS A 743 2.47 -24.69 26.62
C LYS A 743 3.33 -25.94 26.41
N GLU A 744 3.43 -26.45 25.18
CA GLU A 744 4.09 -27.72 24.84
C GLU A 744 5.47 -27.54 24.16
N LEU A 745 6.06 -26.34 24.17
CA LEU A 745 7.39 -26.10 23.61
C LEU A 745 8.57 -26.51 24.54
N LEU A 746 8.27 -27.16 25.66
CA LEU A 746 9.25 -27.62 26.65
C LEU A 746 10.04 -28.82 26.19
#